data_dde2cead1eb5066d9f66887c12844d4c
#
_entry.id   dde2cead1eb5066d9f66887c12844d4c
#
_cell.length_a   1.000
_cell.length_b   1.000
_cell.length_c   1.000
_cell.angle_alpha   90.00
_cell.angle_beta   90.00
_cell.angle_gamma   90.00
#
_symmetry.space_group_name_H-M   'P 1'
#
loop_
_entity.id
_entity.type
_entity.pdbx_description
1 polymer ?
#
loop_
_entity_poly.entity_id
_entity_poly.type
_entity_poly.pdbx_seq_one_letter_code
_entity_poly.pdbx_strand_id
1 'polypeptide(L)'
;MNIMTVEQVAKSYGEKILFKDASFGMGDQDKIGVVGVNGTGKSTFLRVIAGMEPADEGQISIGNDVRIQFLAQNPQFNPNNTVLQQVFEGDSPEMKTVREYTETMELLELNPSDPALQERLLRLNQQMEQLQVWQMESEAKSILSKLGIRQFDALMGTLSGGQRKRVALASALIHPCELLILDEPTNHIDNDSVVWLEQYLQKRRGALLMITHDRYFLDRVANVMLELDHGRLFRYEANYTRFLELKAEREERESASEQKRQNLLRTELAWIRRGAKARTTKQKARIDRFEQLKDQQGPNRSGSLEVSVGSTRLGKKILEIEHLSKSADGRKLIDDLSYIAVPGDRVGIVGPNGSGKSTLLQMISGKLEPDAGEVVVGPTVNLGYFTQEHQEMNESLRVIEYIKEVAENIKTADGSLITAAQMLERFLFTPASQWTPISRLSGGEKRRLYLLRVLMAAPNVLLLDEPTNDLDIQTLAVLEDYLDDFPGVVFVVSHDRYFLDRTVDKVLSFEGGGAVRVHVGDYSEYAEWMLKNAPGSSQESATGTAAKVKPATEESKPAASAAKPKLKFSFKEQREYDQIDENIEKAEAKLARINKEMEESFSDSARLQELMAEQAEAERHLDELMERWTVLNELAEQIENSKS
;
A
#
# COMPACT_ATOMS: atom_id res chain seq x y z
N MET A 1 27.44 -7.35 6.83
CA MET A 1 28.51 -6.32 6.73
C MET A 1 27.84 -4.97 6.50
N ASN A 2 28.38 -3.85 7.09
CA ASN A 2 27.77 -2.54 6.79
C ASN A 2 28.28 -2.07 5.42
N ILE A 3 27.36 -1.75 4.50
CA ILE A 3 27.70 -1.31 3.14
C ILE A 3 27.56 0.21 2.96
N MET A 4 26.72 0.84 3.79
CA MET A 4 26.46 2.27 3.71
C MET A 4 26.10 2.84 5.09
N THR A 5 26.59 4.05 5.37
CA THR A 5 26.23 4.83 6.55
C THR A 5 25.82 6.23 6.12
N VAL A 6 24.68 6.68 6.59
CA VAL A 6 24.10 8.00 6.37
C VAL A 6 24.09 8.74 7.71
N GLU A 7 24.72 9.93 7.77
CA GLU A 7 24.87 10.70 9.00
C GLU A 7 24.37 12.13 8.81
N GLN A 8 23.33 12.48 9.56
CA GLN A 8 22.76 13.84 9.66
C GLN A 8 22.46 14.49 8.31
N VAL A 9 22.02 13.69 7.33
CA VAL A 9 21.74 14.18 5.99
C VAL A 9 20.48 15.02 5.98
N ALA A 10 20.57 16.21 5.35
CA ALA A 10 19.44 17.10 5.17
C ALA A 10 19.28 17.49 3.69
N LYS A 11 18.04 17.77 3.27
CA LYS A 11 17.69 18.26 1.94
C LYS A 11 16.49 19.17 1.99
N SER A 12 16.57 20.29 1.26
CA SER A 12 15.48 21.25 1.12
C SER A 12 15.36 21.75 -0.32
N TYR A 13 14.18 22.18 -0.72
CA TYR A 13 13.96 22.91 -1.96
C TYR A 13 13.31 24.27 -1.65
N GLY A 14 14.14 25.31 -1.74
CA GLY A 14 13.72 26.66 -1.32
C GLY A 14 13.36 26.68 0.16
N GLU A 15 12.13 27.06 0.49
CA GLU A 15 11.64 27.08 1.88
C GLU A 15 11.11 25.74 2.38
N LYS A 16 10.92 24.75 1.49
CA LYS A 16 10.40 23.44 1.83
C LYS A 16 11.51 22.48 2.27
N ILE A 17 11.57 22.21 3.56
CA ILE A 17 12.44 21.15 4.12
C ILE A 17 11.81 19.80 3.77
N LEU A 18 12.55 18.93 3.07
CA LEU A 18 12.12 17.59 2.74
C LEU A 18 12.47 16.62 3.86
N PHE A 19 13.72 16.65 4.31
CA PHE A 19 14.18 15.90 5.49
C PHE A 19 15.39 16.59 6.12
N LYS A 20 15.52 16.38 7.43
CA LYS A 20 16.59 16.93 8.25
C LYS A 20 17.09 15.89 9.23
N ASP A 21 18.39 15.92 9.53
CA ASP A 21 19.06 15.02 10.48
C ASP A 21 18.84 13.53 10.20
N ALA A 22 18.63 13.14 8.92
CA ALA A 22 18.42 11.75 8.54
C ALA A 22 19.70 10.93 8.79
N SER A 23 19.60 9.92 9.66
CA SER A 23 20.75 9.08 10.02
C SER A 23 20.33 7.62 10.12
N PHE A 24 21.01 6.74 9.38
CA PHE A 24 20.83 5.29 9.46
C PHE A 24 22.02 4.55 8.85
N GLY A 25 22.19 3.29 9.23
CA GLY A 25 23.13 2.37 8.60
C GLY A 25 22.41 1.31 7.80
N MET A 26 23.04 0.76 6.78
CA MET A 26 22.52 -0.30 5.93
C MET A 26 23.51 -1.45 5.80
N GLY A 27 23.06 -2.65 6.14
CA GLY A 27 23.81 -3.89 5.98
C GLY A 27 23.61 -4.53 4.60
N ASP A 28 24.46 -5.49 4.26
CA ASP A 28 24.43 -6.23 3.00
C ASP A 28 23.20 -7.15 2.82
N GLN A 29 22.45 -7.42 3.88
CA GLN A 29 21.21 -8.22 3.85
C GLN A 29 19.95 -7.39 4.10
N ASP A 30 20.09 -6.09 4.29
CA ASP A 30 18.96 -5.22 4.60
C ASP A 30 18.10 -5.02 3.35
N LYS A 31 16.80 -5.25 3.50
CA LYS A 31 15.77 -4.95 2.50
C LYS A 31 14.85 -3.90 3.08
N ILE A 32 15.14 -2.64 2.73
CA ILE A 32 14.55 -1.47 3.34
C ILE A 32 13.40 -0.96 2.48
N GLY A 33 12.20 -0.87 3.07
CA GLY A 33 11.06 -0.16 2.50
C GLY A 33 10.98 1.27 3.03
N VAL A 34 10.85 2.26 2.13
CA VAL A 34 10.70 3.67 2.49
C VAL A 34 9.23 4.08 2.31
N VAL A 35 8.61 4.57 3.37
CA VAL A 35 7.21 5.00 3.39
C VAL A 35 7.08 6.45 3.86
N GLY A 36 5.97 7.09 3.51
CA GLY A 36 5.65 8.48 3.89
C GLY A 36 4.65 9.10 2.91
N VAL A 37 4.07 10.23 3.29
CA VAL A 37 3.08 10.97 2.47
C VAL A 37 3.71 11.42 1.14
N ASN A 38 2.88 11.57 0.09
CA ASN A 38 3.35 12.13 -1.18
C ASN A 38 3.82 13.58 -1.00
N GLY A 39 4.93 13.91 -1.67
CA GLY A 39 5.54 15.23 -1.56
C GLY A 39 6.47 15.42 -0.35
N THR A 40 6.70 14.41 0.50
CA THR A 40 7.68 14.46 1.61
C THR A 40 9.13 14.32 1.17
N GLY A 41 9.39 14.00 -0.11
CA GLY A 41 10.75 13.90 -0.64
C GLY A 41 11.31 12.48 -0.69
N LYS A 42 10.50 11.43 -0.66
CA LYS A 42 10.94 10.02 -0.74
C LYS A 42 11.86 9.74 -1.94
N SER A 43 11.42 10.08 -3.16
CA SER A 43 12.24 9.89 -4.38
C SER A 43 13.51 10.76 -4.39
N THR A 44 13.45 11.97 -3.81
CA THR A 44 14.63 12.81 -3.60
C THR A 44 15.59 12.15 -2.60
N PHE A 45 15.06 11.57 -1.53
CA PHE A 45 15.86 10.81 -0.57
C PHE A 45 16.61 9.65 -1.25
N LEU A 46 15.94 8.85 -2.10
CA LEU A 46 16.62 7.80 -2.86
C LEU A 46 17.70 8.34 -3.79
N ARG A 47 17.45 9.47 -4.49
CA ARG A 47 18.46 10.10 -5.38
C ARG A 47 19.67 10.62 -4.61
N VAL A 48 19.46 11.18 -3.43
CA VAL A 48 20.54 11.65 -2.54
C VAL A 48 21.36 10.45 -2.05
N ILE A 49 20.71 9.36 -1.63
CA ILE A 49 21.38 8.12 -1.21
C ILE A 49 22.17 7.48 -2.37
N ALA A 50 21.62 7.51 -3.58
CA ALA A 50 22.28 7.00 -4.79
C ALA A 50 23.45 7.90 -5.27
N GLY A 51 23.68 9.06 -4.65
CA GLY A 51 24.70 10.03 -5.08
C GLY A 51 24.35 10.79 -6.36
N MET A 52 23.10 10.68 -6.84
CA MET A 52 22.63 11.39 -8.04
C MET A 52 22.29 12.85 -7.77
N GLU A 53 22.03 13.19 -6.52
CA GLU A 53 21.73 14.53 -6.05
C GLU A 53 22.51 14.82 -4.77
N PRO A 54 23.17 16.00 -4.66
CA PRO A 54 23.94 16.33 -3.47
C PRO A 54 23.02 16.58 -2.26
N ALA A 55 23.44 16.13 -1.09
CA ALA A 55 22.86 16.55 0.18
C ALA A 55 23.18 18.03 0.46
N ASP A 56 22.32 18.72 1.19
CA ASP A 56 22.58 20.10 1.63
C ASP A 56 23.45 20.11 2.90
N GLU A 57 23.26 19.11 3.79
CA GLU A 57 24.05 18.90 5.01
C GLU A 57 24.26 17.40 5.25
N GLY A 58 25.24 17.05 6.08
CA GLY A 58 25.54 15.67 6.47
C GLY A 58 26.45 14.94 5.52
N GLN A 59 26.63 13.64 5.75
CA GLN A 59 27.56 12.80 4.98
C GLN A 59 26.96 11.42 4.69
N ILE A 60 27.26 10.90 3.50
CA ILE A 60 26.95 9.53 3.08
C ILE A 60 28.26 8.82 2.81
N SER A 61 28.52 7.76 3.55
CA SER A 61 29.71 6.92 3.39
C SER A 61 29.28 5.57 2.81
N ILE A 62 29.81 5.22 1.64
CA ILE A 62 29.53 3.99 0.91
C ILE A 62 30.82 3.18 0.85
N GLY A 63 30.74 1.86 1.02
CA GLY A 63 31.89 0.97 0.91
C GLY A 63 32.52 1.02 -0.48
N ASN A 64 33.84 0.93 -0.57
CA ASN A 64 34.57 1.07 -1.83
C ASN A 64 34.18 0.06 -2.91
N ASP A 65 33.73 -1.13 -2.52
CA ASP A 65 33.35 -2.24 -3.42
C ASP A 65 31.85 -2.31 -3.67
N VAL A 66 31.08 -1.30 -3.25
CA VAL A 66 29.62 -1.29 -3.36
C VAL A 66 29.19 -0.62 -4.66
N ARG A 67 28.69 -1.41 -5.60
CA ARG A 67 28.05 -0.91 -6.83
C ARG A 67 26.58 -0.65 -6.54
N ILE A 68 26.09 0.53 -6.90
CA ILE A 68 24.72 0.94 -6.74
C ILE A 68 24.02 0.89 -8.09
N GLN A 69 22.89 0.20 -8.16
CA GLN A 69 21.98 0.26 -9.30
C GLN A 69 20.70 0.98 -8.89
N PHE A 70 20.27 1.95 -9.69
CA PHE A 70 19.11 2.79 -9.40
C PHE A 70 18.06 2.70 -10.50
N LEU A 71 16.82 2.33 -10.13
CA LEU A 71 15.64 2.45 -10.98
C LEU A 71 14.88 3.72 -10.62
N ALA A 72 14.89 4.71 -11.51
CA ALA A 72 14.12 5.94 -11.35
C ALA A 72 12.63 5.71 -11.69
N GLN A 73 11.74 6.48 -11.06
CA GLN A 73 10.30 6.49 -11.36
C GLN A 73 10.02 6.78 -12.86
N ASN A 74 10.81 7.67 -13.48
CA ASN A 74 10.76 7.98 -14.92
C ASN A 74 12.13 7.73 -15.56
N PRO A 75 12.41 6.47 -15.97
CA PRO A 75 13.70 6.13 -16.55
C PRO A 75 13.88 6.76 -17.93
N GLN A 76 15.09 7.20 -18.22
CA GLN A 76 15.48 7.65 -19.56
C GLN A 76 15.80 6.43 -20.44
N PHE A 77 15.57 6.54 -21.72
CA PHE A 77 15.85 5.49 -22.70
C PHE A 77 16.25 6.11 -24.03
N ASN A 78 17.04 5.36 -24.82
CA ASN A 78 17.33 5.71 -26.19
C ASN A 78 16.23 5.13 -27.11
N PRO A 79 15.43 5.96 -27.83
CA PRO A 79 14.34 5.47 -28.66
C PRO A 79 14.79 4.55 -29.82
N ASN A 80 16.06 4.63 -30.21
CA ASN A 80 16.64 3.84 -31.30
C ASN A 80 17.22 2.49 -30.85
N ASN A 81 17.37 2.25 -29.55
CA ASN A 81 17.84 0.97 -29.04
C ASN A 81 16.73 -0.07 -29.15
N THR A 82 17.10 -1.32 -29.40
CA THR A 82 16.20 -2.47 -29.16
C THR A 82 16.01 -2.68 -27.65
N VAL A 83 14.96 -3.43 -27.28
CA VAL A 83 14.71 -3.80 -25.88
C VAL A 83 15.93 -4.45 -25.25
N LEU A 84 16.57 -5.39 -25.96
CA LEU A 84 17.74 -6.10 -25.45
C LEU A 84 18.96 -5.19 -25.33
N GLN A 85 19.21 -4.33 -26.31
CA GLN A 85 20.27 -3.33 -26.25
C GLN A 85 20.08 -2.36 -25.07
N GLN A 86 18.84 -1.93 -24.81
CA GLN A 86 18.51 -1.05 -23.69
C GLN A 86 18.78 -1.72 -22.33
N VAL A 87 18.49 -3.01 -22.21
CA VAL A 87 18.74 -3.77 -20.97
C VAL A 87 20.24 -3.85 -20.66
N PHE A 88 21.09 -3.97 -21.68
CA PHE A 88 22.54 -4.02 -21.53
C PHE A 88 23.22 -2.64 -21.65
N GLU A 89 22.46 -1.57 -21.62
CA GLU A 89 23.01 -0.21 -21.58
C GLU A 89 23.63 0.06 -20.21
N GLY A 90 24.95 0.29 -20.16
CA GLY A 90 25.67 0.56 -18.92
C GLY A 90 27.17 0.56 -19.14
N ASP A 91 27.91 1.04 -18.13
CA ASP A 91 29.36 1.21 -18.19
C ASP A 91 30.16 0.07 -17.56
N SER A 92 29.48 -0.91 -16.93
CA SER A 92 30.21 -2.05 -16.36
C SER A 92 30.89 -2.90 -17.44
N PRO A 93 32.02 -3.51 -17.13
CA PRO A 93 32.76 -4.37 -18.08
C PRO A 93 31.87 -5.51 -18.60
N GLU A 94 31.04 -6.08 -17.73
CA GLU A 94 30.12 -7.16 -18.04
C GLU A 94 29.13 -6.72 -19.12
N MET A 95 28.47 -5.56 -18.93
CA MET A 95 27.46 -5.03 -19.84
C MET A 95 28.08 -4.63 -21.20
N LYS A 96 29.24 -3.98 -21.18
CA LYS A 96 29.96 -3.63 -22.42
C LYS A 96 30.27 -4.88 -23.23
N THR A 97 30.79 -5.92 -22.59
CA THR A 97 31.15 -7.16 -23.27
C THR A 97 29.96 -7.87 -23.87
N VAL A 98 28.83 -7.99 -23.12
CA VAL A 98 27.60 -8.61 -23.63
C VAL A 98 27.04 -7.81 -24.80
N ARG A 99 26.96 -6.48 -24.69
CA ARG A 99 26.50 -5.61 -25.78
C ARG A 99 27.34 -5.74 -27.04
N GLU A 100 28.68 -5.63 -26.90
CA GLU A 100 29.60 -5.77 -28.03
C GLU A 100 29.53 -7.15 -28.67
N TYR A 101 29.32 -8.19 -27.88
CA TYR A 101 29.11 -9.55 -28.36
C TYR A 101 27.82 -9.63 -29.19
N THR A 102 26.70 -9.14 -28.68
CA THR A 102 25.39 -9.16 -29.36
C THR A 102 25.45 -8.37 -30.69
N GLU A 103 26.00 -7.14 -30.66
CA GLU A 103 26.21 -6.33 -31.86
C GLU A 103 27.11 -7.01 -32.91
N THR A 104 28.17 -7.69 -32.46
CA THR A 104 29.07 -8.41 -33.34
C THR A 104 28.41 -9.63 -33.96
N MET A 105 27.55 -10.32 -33.23
CA MET A 105 26.73 -11.44 -33.75
C MET A 105 25.73 -10.96 -34.81
N GLU A 106 25.01 -9.86 -34.56
CA GLU A 106 24.06 -9.27 -35.53
C GLU A 106 24.81 -8.84 -36.83
N LEU A 107 25.97 -8.22 -36.70
CA LEU A 107 26.81 -7.84 -37.87
C LEU A 107 27.33 -9.04 -38.64
N LEU A 108 27.68 -10.15 -37.95
CA LEU A 108 28.09 -11.41 -38.58
C LEU A 108 26.95 -12.12 -39.31
N GLU A 109 25.73 -12.04 -38.82
CA GLU A 109 24.57 -12.54 -39.56
C GLU A 109 24.37 -11.83 -40.90
N LEU A 110 24.68 -10.52 -40.95
CA LEU A 110 24.63 -9.72 -42.20
C LEU A 110 25.85 -9.98 -43.09
N ASN A 111 27.03 -10.20 -42.50
CA ASN A 111 28.31 -10.40 -43.20
C ASN A 111 29.09 -11.60 -42.64
N PRO A 112 28.69 -12.86 -42.91
CA PRO A 112 29.30 -14.03 -42.29
C PRO A 112 30.79 -14.27 -42.58
N SER A 113 31.31 -13.71 -43.66
CA SER A 113 32.66 -13.94 -44.15
C SER A 113 33.66 -12.82 -43.79
N ASP A 114 33.27 -11.87 -42.94
CA ASP A 114 34.14 -10.77 -42.55
C ASP A 114 35.21 -11.24 -41.51
N PRO A 115 36.53 -11.30 -41.87
CA PRO A 115 37.54 -11.78 -40.95
C PRO A 115 37.73 -10.91 -39.69
N ALA A 116 37.48 -9.60 -39.80
CA ALA A 116 37.61 -8.68 -38.67
C ALA A 116 36.50 -8.91 -37.62
N LEU A 117 35.29 -9.19 -38.07
CA LEU A 117 34.18 -9.53 -37.17
C LEU A 117 34.37 -10.90 -36.50
N GLN A 118 34.93 -11.89 -37.25
CA GLN A 118 35.26 -13.20 -36.70
C GLN A 118 36.33 -13.11 -35.62
N GLU A 119 37.41 -12.33 -35.87
CA GLU A 119 38.46 -12.10 -34.87
C GLU A 119 37.94 -11.36 -33.63
N ARG A 120 37.08 -10.35 -33.84
CA ARG A 120 36.40 -9.63 -32.73
C ARG A 120 35.55 -10.58 -31.89
N LEU A 121 34.78 -11.47 -32.54
CA LEU A 121 33.97 -12.46 -31.86
C LEU A 121 34.81 -13.41 -31.01
N LEU A 122 35.93 -13.89 -31.50
CA LEU A 122 36.83 -14.75 -30.72
C LEU A 122 37.38 -14.06 -29.46
N ARG A 123 37.75 -12.77 -29.56
CA ARG A 123 38.18 -11.99 -28.38
C ARG A 123 37.03 -11.81 -27.38
N LEU A 124 35.84 -11.47 -27.88
CA LEU A 124 34.67 -11.30 -27.04
C LEU A 124 34.24 -12.60 -26.34
N ASN A 125 34.35 -13.75 -27.02
CA ASN A 125 34.13 -15.06 -26.41
C ASN A 125 35.04 -15.31 -25.21
N GLN A 126 36.31 -14.96 -25.31
CA GLN A 126 37.26 -15.09 -24.20
C GLN A 126 36.92 -14.13 -23.04
N GLN A 127 36.46 -12.92 -23.33
CA GLN A 127 36.03 -11.97 -22.32
C GLN A 127 34.74 -12.42 -21.65
N MET A 128 33.76 -12.95 -22.41
CA MET A 128 32.51 -13.53 -21.89
C MET A 128 32.79 -14.67 -20.90
N GLU A 129 33.78 -15.54 -21.23
CA GLU A 129 34.20 -16.64 -20.35
C GLU A 129 34.88 -16.11 -19.08
N GLN A 130 35.80 -15.16 -19.20
CA GLN A 130 36.50 -14.56 -18.05
C GLN A 130 35.52 -13.84 -17.08
N LEU A 131 34.55 -13.16 -17.60
CA LEU A 131 33.55 -12.42 -16.82
C LEU A 131 32.38 -13.32 -16.38
N GLN A 132 32.28 -14.57 -16.82
CA GLN A 132 31.22 -15.54 -16.54
C GLN A 132 29.80 -15.01 -16.89
N VAL A 133 29.67 -14.25 -17.98
CA VAL A 133 28.44 -13.53 -18.36
C VAL A 133 27.60 -14.23 -19.43
N TRP A 134 27.93 -15.48 -19.81
CA TRP A 134 27.21 -16.24 -20.84
C TRP A 134 25.71 -16.42 -20.55
N GLN A 135 25.32 -16.48 -19.28
CA GLN A 135 23.94 -16.67 -18.89
C GLN A 135 23.12 -15.39 -18.86
N MET A 136 23.78 -14.20 -18.89
CA MET A 136 23.10 -12.91 -18.71
C MET A 136 22.07 -12.62 -19.79
N GLU A 137 22.32 -12.98 -21.04
CA GLU A 137 21.34 -12.80 -22.11
C GLU A 137 20.11 -13.68 -21.92
N SER A 138 20.31 -14.92 -21.52
CA SER A 138 19.21 -15.84 -21.21
C SER A 138 18.41 -15.39 -20.00
N GLU A 139 19.08 -14.91 -18.96
CA GLU A 139 18.45 -14.32 -17.77
C GLU A 139 17.67 -13.06 -18.14
N ALA A 140 18.24 -12.18 -18.97
CA ALA A 140 17.57 -10.98 -19.47
C ALA A 140 16.27 -11.31 -20.20
N LYS A 141 16.32 -12.24 -21.15
CA LYS A 141 15.13 -12.71 -21.89
C LYS A 141 14.09 -13.36 -20.96
N SER A 142 14.55 -14.10 -19.96
CA SER A 142 13.67 -14.70 -18.94
C SER A 142 12.99 -13.64 -18.10
N ILE A 143 13.72 -12.68 -17.56
CA ILE A 143 13.19 -11.57 -16.75
C ILE A 143 12.22 -10.71 -17.57
N LEU A 144 12.60 -10.34 -18.80
CA LEU A 144 11.74 -9.59 -19.72
C LEU A 144 10.42 -10.34 -19.99
N SER A 145 10.50 -11.66 -20.24
CA SER A 145 9.32 -12.50 -20.47
C SER A 145 8.40 -12.56 -19.25
N LYS A 146 8.97 -12.65 -18.05
CA LYS A 146 8.23 -12.60 -16.78
C LYS A 146 7.57 -11.26 -16.53
N LEU A 147 8.17 -10.18 -17.01
CA LEU A 147 7.59 -8.83 -16.99
C LEU A 147 6.66 -8.56 -18.19
N GLY A 148 6.30 -9.59 -18.97
CA GLY A 148 5.35 -9.49 -20.09
C GLY A 148 5.91 -8.84 -21.34
N ILE A 149 7.24 -8.74 -21.49
CA ILE A 149 7.91 -8.26 -22.71
C ILE A 149 8.40 -9.47 -23.50
N ARG A 150 7.82 -9.70 -24.68
CA ARG A 150 8.15 -10.86 -25.53
C ARG A 150 8.87 -10.48 -26.83
N GLN A 151 8.83 -9.22 -27.23
CA GLN A 151 9.48 -8.71 -28.44
C GLN A 151 10.80 -8.05 -28.07
N PHE A 152 11.89 -8.81 -28.07
CA PHE A 152 13.20 -8.35 -27.60
C PHE A 152 13.90 -7.42 -28.62
N ASP A 153 13.56 -7.55 -29.90
CA ASP A 153 14.13 -6.75 -31.00
C ASP A 153 13.29 -5.49 -31.31
N ALA A 154 12.18 -5.28 -30.58
CA ALA A 154 11.36 -4.08 -30.76
C ALA A 154 12.14 -2.83 -30.32
N LEU A 155 11.99 -1.72 -31.08
CA LEU A 155 12.61 -0.45 -30.73
C LEU A 155 11.94 0.18 -29.50
N MET A 156 12.73 0.71 -28.59
CA MET A 156 12.24 1.40 -27.39
C MET A 156 11.24 2.53 -27.70
N GLY A 157 11.44 3.22 -28.83
CA GLY A 157 10.56 4.29 -29.29
C GLY A 157 9.13 3.83 -29.59
N THR A 158 8.92 2.56 -29.96
CA THR A 158 7.59 2.00 -30.32
C THR A 158 6.82 1.46 -29.14
N LEU A 159 7.46 1.32 -27.98
CA LEU A 159 6.85 0.75 -26.78
C LEU A 159 5.97 1.77 -26.06
N SER A 160 4.93 1.27 -25.37
CA SER A 160 4.13 2.08 -24.44
C SER A 160 4.94 2.52 -23.21
N GLY A 161 4.49 3.56 -22.50
CA GLY A 161 5.15 4.05 -21.28
C GLY A 161 5.32 2.95 -20.22
N GLY A 162 4.29 2.12 -20.02
CA GLY A 162 4.37 0.99 -19.08
C GLY A 162 5.35 -0.10 -19.53
N GLN A 163 5.44 -0.40 -20.85
CA GLN A 163 6.43 -1.33 -21.36
C GLN A 163 7.85 -0.82 -21.17
N ARG A 164 8.11 0.47 -21.41
CA ARG A 164 9.42 1.09 -21.18
C ARG A 164 9.86 0.99 -19.73
N LYS A 165 8.94 1.24 -18.77
CA LYS A 165 9.22 1.08 -17.34
C LYS A 165 9.57 -0.36 -16.97
N ARG A 166 8.88 -1.34 -17.56
CA ARG A 166 9.18 -2.77 -17.34
C ARG A 166 10.54 -3.18 -17.91
N VAL A 167 10.95 -2.63 -19.06
CA VAL A 167 12.29 -2.84 -19.60
C VAL A 167 13.35 -2.22 -18.70
N ALA A 168 13.13 -1.02 -18.18
CA ALA A 168 14.05 -0.38 -17.23
C ALA A 168 14.17 -1.17 -15.90
N LEU A 169 13.05 -1.73 -15.40
CA LEU A 169 13.08 -2.62 -14.25
C LEU A 169 13.91 -3.88 -14.57
N ALA A 170 13.71 -4.52 -15.73
CA ALA A 170 14.51 -5.67 -16.14
C ALA A 170 16.02 -5.33 -16.17
N SER A 171 16.38 -4.17 -16.75
CA SER A 171 17.75 -3.67 -16.75
C SER A 171 18.31 -3.54 -15.31
N ALA A 172 17.56 -2.92 -14.40
CA ALA A 172 17.98 -2.74 -13.01
C ALA A 172 18.19 -4.09 -12.26
N LEU A 173 17.37 -5.10 -12.57
CA LEU A 173 17.45 -6.42 -11.93
C LEU A 173 18.63 -7.27 -12.45
N ILE A 174 19.02 -7.08 -13.72
CA ILE A 174 20.09 -7.85 -14.38
C ILE A 174 21.47 -7.32 -14.03
N HIS A 175 21.59 -5.99 -13.82
CA HIS A 175 22.88 -5.39 -13.50
C HIS A 175 23.44 -5.92 -12.17
N PRO A 176 24.69 -6.44 -12.17
CA PRO A 176 25.30 -6.89 -10.93
C PRO A 176 25.58 -5.70 -10.01
N CYS A 177 24.97 -5.72 -8.81
CA CYS A 177 25.12 -4.66 -7.80
C CYS A 177 24.94 -5.20 -6.39
N GLU A 178 25.65 -4.59 -5.45
CA GLU A 178 25.55 -4.87 -4.01
C GLU A 178 24.38 -4.14 -3.38
N LEU A 179 24.02 -2.94 -3.89
CA LEU A 179 22.87 -2.16 -3.48
C LEU A 179 21.94 -1.89 -4.67
N LEU A 180 20.74 -2.39 -4.60
CA LEU A 180 19.67 -2.11 -5.56
C LEU A 180 18.70 -1.08 -4.98
N ILE A 181 18.48 0.02 -5.69
CA ILE A 181 17.53 1.07 -5.30
C ILE A 181 16.39 1.12 -6.31
N LEU A 182 15.15 0.96 -5.83
CA LEU A 182 13.95 0.89 -6.66
C LEU A 182 12.94 1.97 -6.26
N ASP A 183 12.59 2.85 -7.19
CA ASP A 183 11.56 3.88 -6.99
C ASP A 183 10.28 3.45 -7.72
N GLU A 184 9.26 3.00 -6.96
CA GLU A 184 7.96 2.50 -7.40
C GLU A 184 8.03 1.36 -8.44
N PRO A 185 8.72 0.23 -8.12
CA PRO A 185 8.91 -0.86 -9.08
C PRO A 185 7.62 -1.63 -9.41
N THR A 186 6.59 -1.56 -8.57
CA THR A 186 5.31 -2.27 -8.74
C THR A 186 4.32 -1.52 -9.63
N ASN A 187 4.55 -0.22 -9.92
CA ASN A 187 3.67 0.56 -10.77
C ASN A 187 3.68 0.07 -12.23
N HIS A 188 2.50 -0.05 -12.83
CA HIS A 188 2.29 -0.50 -14.21
C HIS A 188 2.67 -1.97 -14.50
N ILE A 189 2.80 -2.79 -13.45
CA ILE A 189 3.04 -4.23 -13.54
C ILE A 189 1.75 -4.96 -13.16
N ASP A 190 1.45 -6.07 -13.83
CA ASP A 190 0.31 -6.92 -13.48
C ASP A 190 0.62 -7.80 -12.27
N ASN A 191 -0.42 -8.35 -11.65
CA ASN A 191 -0.31 -9.11 -10.41
C ASN A 191 0.63 -10.34 -10.53
N ASP A 192 0.65 -11.02 -11.66
CA ASP A 192 1.52 -12.19 -11.87
C ASP A 192 3.00 -11.78 -11.88
N SER A 193 3.30 -10.67 -12.55
CA SER A 193 4.66 -10.10 -12.59
C SER A 193 5.07 -9.55 -11.21
N VAL A 194 4.14 -8.99 -10.42
CA VAL A 194 4.43 -8.54 -9.04
C VAL A 194 4.76 -9.72 -8.15
N VAL A 195 3.99 -10.82 -8.18
CA VAL A 195 4.27 -12.04 -7.41
C VAL A 195 5.63 -12.63 -7.77
N TRP A 196 5.97 -12.65 -9.06
CA TRP A 196 7.28 -13.09 -9.51
C TRP A 196 8.40 -12.16 -8.98
N LEU A 197 8.21 -10.85 -9.04
CA LEU A 197 9.19 -9.87 -8.55
C LEU A 197 9.42 -9.98 -7.04
N GLU A 198 8.36 -10.20 -6.26
CA GLU A 198 8.46 -10.51 -4.82
C GLU A 198 9.41 -11.68 -4.57
N GLN A 199 9.16 -12.82 -5.24
CA GLN A 199 9.97 -14.04 -5.08
C GLN A 199 11.42 -13.82 -5.54
N TYR A 200 11.62 -13.07 -6.60
CA TYR A 200 12.95 -12.74 -7.11
C TYR A 200 13.74 -11.90 -6.10
N LEU A 201 13.14 -10.82 -5.59
CA LEU A 201 13.79 -9.92 -4.63
C LEU A 201 13.99 -10.57 -3.26
N GLN A 202 13.10 -11.48 -2.83
CA GLN A 202 13.29 -12.27 -1.61
C GLN A 202 14.54 -13.15 -1.68
N LYS A 203 14.79 -13.77 -2.85
CA LYS A 203 15.92 -14.69 -3.07
C LYS A 203 17.23 -13.96 -3.41
N ARG A 204 17.13 -12.70 -3.86
CA ARG A 204 18.28 -11.91 -4.25
C ARG A 204 19.21 -11.68 -3.05
N ARG A 205 20.51 -11.91 -3.27
CA ARG A 205 21.57 -11.53 -2.34
C ARG A 205 21.92 -10.07 -2.56
N GLY A 206 22.33 -9.36 -1.50
CA GLY A 206 22.65 -7.93 -1.53
C GLY A 206 21.50 -7.08 -0.99
N ALA A 207 21.85 -5.84 -0.68
CA ALA A 207 20.95 -4.88 -0.07
C ALA A 207 19.91 -4.35 -1.07
N LEU A 208 18.74 -4.01 -0.55
CA LEU A 208 17.63 -3.43 -1.29
C LEU A 208 17.11 -2.20 -0.55
N LEU A 209 16.95 -1.08 -1.26
CA LEU A 209 16.29 0.11 -0.78
C LEU A 209 15.15 0.44 -1.76
N MET A 210 13.91 0.48 -1.31
CA MET A 210 12.77 0.64 -2.21
C MET A 210 11.69 1.56 -1.68
N ILE A 211 11.05 2.29 -2.59
CA ILE A 211 9.77 2.95 -2.38
C ILE A 211 8.72 2.16 -3.14
N THR A 212 7.63 1.79 -2.47
CA THR A 212 6.44 1.27 -3.12
C THR A 212 5.21 1.53 -2.25
N HIS A 213 4.06 1.61 -2.89
CA HIS A 213 2.77 1.74 -2.22
C HIS A 213 2.04 0.39 -2.09
N ASP A 214 2.59 -0.68 -2.66
CA ASP A 214 2.08 -2.05 -2.50
C ASP A 214 2.45 -2.59 -1.10
N ARG A 215 1.44 -2.67 -0.23
CA ARG A 215 1.59 -3.07 1.19
C ARG A 215 1.97 -4.54 1.32
N TYR A 216 1.40 -5.42 0.48
CA TYR A 216 1.76 -6.85 0.47
C TYR A 216 3.20 -7.07 0.01
N PHE A 217 3.62 -6.29 -0.99
CA PHE A 217 5.01 -6.33 -1.45
C PHE A 217 5.98 -5.90 -0.36
N LEU A 218 5.68 -4.79 0.35
CA LEU A 218 6.47 -4.34 1.49
C LEU A 218 6.53 -5.38 2.60
N ASP A 219 5.39 -5.97 2.94
CA ASP A 219 5.30 -6.94 4.03
C ASP A 219 6.11 -8.22 3.76
N ARG A 220 6.17 -8.65 2.49
CA ARG A 220 6.87 -9.87 2.09
C ARG A 220 8.35 -9.68 1.80
N VAL A 221 8.75 -8.51 1.31
CA VAL A 221 10.12 -8.27 0.83
C VAL A 221 10.95 -7.49 1.85
N ALA A 222 10.37 -6.49 2.53
CA ALA A 222 11.11 -5.65 3.46
C ALA A 222 11.32 -6.31 4.83
N ASN A 223 12.50 -6.17 5.40
CA ASN A 223 12.83 -6.53 6.78
C ASN A 223 13.10 -5.30 7.67
N VAL A 224 13.24 -4.13 7.05
CA VAL A 224 13.39 -2.83 7.72
C VAL A 224 12.48 -1.83 7.04
N MET A 225 11.80 -0.99 7.83
CA MET A 225 11.00 0.12 7.34
C MET A 225 11.62 1.44 7.74
N LEU A 226 11.71 2.37 6.80
CA LEU A 226 12.08 3.77 7.03
C LEU A 226 10.85 4.65 6.76
N GLU A 227 10.39 5.35 7.78
CA GLU A 227 9.29 6.30 7.64
C GLU A 227 9.84 7.72 7.55
N LEU A 228 9.49 8.42 6.46
CA LEU A 228 9.75 9.85 6.30
C LEU A 228 8.50 10.63 6.68
N ASP A 229 8.51 11.19 7.89
CA ASP A 229 7.37 11.91 8.46
C ASP A 229 7.78 13.28 8.96
N HIS A 230 7.08 14.33 8.49
CA HIS A 230 7.33 15.74 8.84
C HIS A 230 8.82 16.14 8.79
N GLY A 231 9.57 15.65 7.80
CA GLY A 231 10.99 15.94 7.62
C GLY A 231 11.93 15.16 8.54
N ARG A 232 11.42 14.22 9.35
CA ARG A 232 12.19 13.32 10.19
C ARG A 232 12.19 11.91 9.63
N LEU A 233 13.28 11.18 9.83
CA LEU A 233 13.41 9.79 9.44
C LEU A 233 13.30 8.89 10.69
N PHE A 234 12.37 7.93 10.64
CA PHE A 234 12.21 6.93 11.69
C PHE A 234 12.53 5.55 11.12
N ARG A 235 13.35 4.78 11.82
CA ARG A 235 13.73 3.42 11.44
C ARG A 235 13.03 2.40 12.34
N TYR A 236 12.46 1.37 11.70
CA TYR A 236 11.82 0.23 12.36
C TYR A 236 12.41 -1.06 11.81
N GLU A 237 12.91 -1.92 12.69
CA GLU A 237 13.41 -3.26 12.34
C GLU A 237 12.22 -4.23 12.30
N ALA A 238 11.42 -4.12 11.23
CA ALA A 238 10.16 -4.81 11.10
C ALA A 238 9.72 -4.88 9.63
N ASN A 239 8.85 -5.85 9.30
CA ASN A 239 8.06 -5.83 8.06
C ASN A 239 6.94 -4.78 8.15
N TYR A 240 6.15 -4.64 7.08
CA TYR A 240 5.12 -3.60 7.00
C TYR A 240 4.02 -3.76 8.08
N THR A 241 3.54 -4.97 8.32
CA THR A 241 2.49 -5.23 9.34
C THR A 241 2.97 -4.82 10.73
N ARG A 242 4.14 -5.28 11.15
CA ARG A 242 4.70 -4.93 12.47
C ARG A 242 5.10 -3.45 12.57
N PHE A 243 5.50 -2.84 11.46
CA PHE A 243 5.76 -1.39 11.39
C PHE A 243 4.50 -0.58 11.77
N LEU A 244 3.30 -0.96 11.26
CA LEU A 244 2.06 -0.26 11.59
C LEU A 244 1.78 -0.27 13.11
N GLU A 245 2.00 -1.40 13.76
CA GLU A 245 1.84 -1.52 15.22
C GLU A 245 2.83 -0.61 15.97
N LEU A 246 4.11 -0.68 15.61
CA LEU A 246 5.15 0.15 16.23
C LEU A 246 4.95 1.65 15.97
N LYS A 247 4.42 2.01 14.80
CA LYS A 247 4.04 3.39 14.47
C LYS A 247 2.90 3.85 15.36
N ALA A 248 1.83 3.08 15.50
CA ALA A 248 0.70 3.40 16.36
C ALA A 248 1.14 3.61 17.82
N GLU A 249 1.98 2.71 18.35
CA GLU A 249 2.56 2.86 19.68
C GLU A 249 3.42 4.13 19.84
N ARG A 250 4.16 4.53 18.79
CA ARG A 250 4.94 5.78 18.80
C ARG A 250 4.01 6.99 18.85
N GLU A 251 3.02 7.04 17.95
CA GLU A 251 2.06 8.14 17.85
C GLU A 251 1.26 8.32 19.14
N GLU A 252 0.88 7.22 19.79
CA GLU A 252 0.20 7.25 21.08
C GLU A 252 1.10 7.84 22.18
N ARG A 253 2.36 7.39 22.28
CA ARG A 253 3.35 7.94 23.22
C ARG A 253 3.63 9.43 22.99
N GLU A 254 3.77 9.84 21.72
CA GLU A 254 3.96 11.24 21.34
C GLU A 254 2.72 12.08 21.71
N SER A 255 1.51 11.57 21.47
CA SER A 255 0.25 12.22 21.84
C SER A 255 0.10 12.39 23.35
N ALA A 256 0.40 11.35 24.14
CA ALA A 256 0.38 11.41 25.59
C ALA A 256 1.43 12.39 26.15
N SER A 257 2.62 12.42 25.56
CA SER A 257 3.68 13.36 25.92
C SER A 257 3.27 14.81 25.61
N GLU A 258 2.68 15.04 24.43
CA GLU A 258 2.19 16.37 24.03
C GLU A 258 1.06 16.86 24.93
N GLN A 259 0.15 15.99 25.32
CA GLN A 259 -0.91 16.34 26.26
C GLN A 259 -0.37 16.73 27.64
N LYS A 260 0.64 16.00 28.13
CA LYS A 260 1.36 16.39 29.35
C LYS A 260 2.07 17.74 29.19
N ARG A 261 2.74 17.99 28.07
CA ARG A 261 3.39 19.26 27.74
C ARG A 261 2.39 20.43 27.72
N GLN A 262 1.25 20.28 27.05
CA GLN A 262 0.19 21.28 26.99
C GLN A 262 -0.41 21.60 28.35
N ASN A 263 -0.64 20.57 29.18
CA ASN A 263 -1.12 20.76 30.55
C ASN A 263 -0.09 21.52 31.40
N LEU A 264 1.19 21.20 31.24
CA LEU A 264 2.27 21.93 31.91
C LEU A 264 2.33 23.39 31.44
N LEU A 265 2.28 23.63 30.14
CA LEU A 265 2.24 24.98 29.56
C LEU A 265 1.04 25.80 30.08
N ARG A 266 -0.16 25.20 30.14
CA ARG A 266 -1.35 25.86 30.71
C ARG A 266 -1.14 26.24 32.18
N THR A 267 -0.56 25.34 32.95
CA THR A 267 -0.25 25.56 34.39
C THR A 267 0.77 26.67 34.57
N GLU A 268 1.86 26.65 33.78
CA GLU A 268 2.89 27.68 33.83
C GLU A 268 2.39 29.03 33.33
N LEU A 269 1.57 29.04 32.28
CA LEU A 269 0.92 30.27 31.76
C LEU A 269 -0.01 30.89 32.80
N ALA A 270 -0.82 30.07 33.49
CA ALA A 270 -1.71 30.53 34.55
C ALA A 270 -0.92 31.14 35.73
N TRP A 271 0.25 30.55 36.06
CA TRP A 271 1.15 31.06 37.08
C TRP A 271 1.79 32.42 36.65
N ILE A 272 2.27 32.54 35.41
CA ILE A 272 2.83 33.81 34.87
C ILE A 272 1.78 34.91 34.87
N ARG A 273 0.52 34.64 34.46
CA ARG A 273 -0.60 35.57 34.42
C ARG A 273 -1.00 36.12 35.81
N ARG A 274 -0.76 35.33 36.88
CA ARG A 274 -1.01 35.77 38.26
C ARG A 274 0.01 36.78 38.81
N GLY A 275 0.88 37.33 37.95
CA GLY A 275 1.76 38.46 38.30
C GLY A 275 3.06 38.03 38.97
N ALA A 276 3.65 36.92 38.55
CA ALA A 276 4.98 36.50 39.00
C ALA A 276 6.03 37.55 38.61
N LYS A 277 6.40 38.42 39.56
CA LYS A 277 7.50 39.39 39.38
C LYS A 277 8.82 38.60 39.46
N ALA A 278 9.60 38.61 38.37
CA ALA A 278 10.88 37.91 38.23
C ALA A 278 11.96 38.53 39.16
N ARG A 279 11.83 38.35 40.46
CA ARG A 279 12.78 38.88 41.47
C ARG A 279 13.74 37.81 42.05
N THR A 280 13.55 36.53 41.74
CA THR A 280 14.41 35.45 42.25
C THR A 280 14.92 34.57 41.11
N THR A 281 16.11 34.00 41.28
CA THR A 281 16.78 33.09 40.32
C THR A 281 15.89 31.87 39.97
N LYS A 282 15.09 31.37 40.91
CA LYS A 282 14.14 30.25 40.69
C LYS A 282 12.97 30.67 39.79
N GLN A 283 12.51 31.90 39.87
CA GLN A 283 11.43 32.42 39.02
C GLN A 283 11.92 32.66 37.59
N LYS A 284 13.15 33.14 37.38
CA LYS A 284 13.76 33.32 36.07
C LYS A 284 13.93 31.95 35.38
N ALA A 285 14.49 30.97 36.05
CA ALA A 285 14.64 29.61 35.53
C ALA A 285 13.30 28.95 35.12
N ARG A 286 12.20 29.31 35.80
CA ARG A 286 10.85 28.83 35.45
C ARG A 286 10.27 29.52 34.23
N ILE A 287 10.55 30.80 34.04
CA ILE A 287 10.18 31.55 32.83
C ILE A 287 10.97 31.04 31.63
N ASP A 288 12.29 30.88 31.78
CA ASP A 288 13.16 30.31 30.75
C ASP A 288 12.71 28.89 30.32
N ARG A 289 12.29 28.06 31.27
CA ARG A 289 11.71 26.73 31.01
C ARG A 289 10.37 26.80 30.27
N PHE A 290 9.52 27.77 30.60
CA PHE A 290 8.25 28.01 29.87
C PHE A 290 8.52 28.42 28.43
N GLU A 291 9.49 29.33 28.17
CA GLU A 291 9.89 29.74 26.83
C GLU A 291 10.43 28.54 26.03
N GLN A 292 11.31 27.73 26.62
CA GLN A 292 11.80 26.49 25.99
C GLN A 292 10.68 25.50 25.65
N LEU A 293 9.71 25.32 26.55
CA LEU A 293 8.54 24.45 26.31
C LEU A 293 7.59 25.01 25.26
N LYS A 294 7.49 26.32 25.13
CA LYS A 294 6.67 27.03 24.13
C LYS A 294 7.28 26.92 22.73
N ASP A 295 8.61 27.01 22.63
CA ASP A 295 9.34 26.94 21.35
C ASP A 295 9.43 25.52 20.77
N GLN A 296 9.18 24.48 21.57
CA GLN A 296 9.03 23.12 21.09
C GLN A 296 7.72 22.99 20.30
N GLN A 297 7.84 22.80 18.99
CA GLN A 297 6.69 22.49 18.14
C GLN A 297 6.17 21.08 18.48
N GLY A 298 4.91 21.00 18.90
CA GLY A 298 4.23 19.71 19.09
C GLY A 298 3.78 19.12 17.76
N PRO A 299 3.54 17.78 17.71
CA PRO A 299 3.03 17.14 16.52
C PRO A 299 1.68 17.75 16.11
N ASN A 300 1.53 18.04 14.80
CA ASN A 300 0.25 18.48 14.24
C ASN A 300 -0.74 17.31 14.33
N ARG A 301 -1.78 17.45 15.13
CA ARG A 301 -2.88 16.48 15.18
C ARG A 301 -3.71 16.59 13.89
N SER A 302 -3.64 15.59 13.05
CA SER A 302 -4.73 15.26 12.13
C SER A 302 -5.83 14.62 12.97
N GLY A 303 -6.89 15.37 13.28
CA GLY A 303 -8.05 14.80 13.95
C GLY A 303 -8.72 13.80 13.01
N SER A 304 -8.87 12.55 13.41
CA SER A 304 -9.73 11.58 12.74
C SER A 304 -11.19 12.04 12.93
N LEU A 305 -11.76 12.66 11.92
CA LEU A 305 -13.19 12.89 11.83
C LEU A 305 -13.81 11.65 11.16
N GLU A 306 -14.54 10.87 11.92
CA GLU A 306 -15.42 9.84 11.38
C GLU A 306 -16.50 10.54 10.54
N VAL A 307 -16.61 10.16 9.27
CA VAL A 307 -17.56 10.79 8.35
C VAL A 307 -18.25 9.71 7.55
N SER A 308 -19.50 9.43 7.88
CA SER A 308 -20.39 8.71 6.99
C SER A 308 -20.94 9.66 5.93
N VAL A 309 -20.65 9.41 4.65
CA VAL A 309 -21.13 10.25 3.55
C VAL A 309 -22.55 9.86 3.13
N GLY A 310 -23.47 10.81 3.15
CA GLY A 310 -24.81 10.61 2.61
C GLY A 310 -24.78 10.54 1.09
N SER A 311 -25.21 9.41 0.52
CA SER A 311 -25.45 9.31 -0.92
C SER A 311 -26.87 9.66 -1.30
N THR A 312 -27.08 10.07 -2.55
CA THR A 312 -28.42 10.21 -3.13
C THR A 312 -29.06 8.83 -3.26
N ARG A 313 -30.37 8.75 -2.96
CA ARG A 313 -31.12 7.49 -2.94
C ARG A 313 -31.04 6.78 -4.28
N LEU A 314 -30.50 5.54 -4.30
CA LEU A 314 -30.48 4.68 -5.48
C LEU A 314 -31.88 4.12 -5.74
N GLY A 315 -32.30 4.13 -7.03
CA GLY A 315 -33.51 3.46 -7.51
C GLY A 315 -33.32 1.93 -7.56
N LYS A 316 -34.38 1.22 -8.00
CA LYS A 316 -34.32 -0.24 -8.19
C LYS A 316 -33.43 -0.65 -9.37
N LYS A 317 -33.39 0.16 -10.45
CA LYS A 317 -32.49 0.00 -11.60
C LYS A 317 -31.27 0.87 -11.37
N ILE A 318 -30.10 0.27 -11.31
CA ILE A 318 -28.82 0.97 -11.11
C ILE A 318 -28.02 0.89 -12.40
N LEU A 319 -27.50 -0.31 -12.70
CA LEU A 319 -26.68 -0.59 -13.86
C LEU A 319 -26.99 -2.01 -14.34
N GLU A 320 -27.42 -2.15 -15.58
CA GLU A 320 -27.65 -3.45 -16.23
C GLU A 320 -26.76 -3.51 -17.48
N ILE A 321 -25.93 -4.52 -17.55
CA ILE A 321 -25.06 -4.83 -18.70
C ILE A 321 -25.65 -6.07 -19.35
N GLU A 322 -26.06 -5.97 -20.62
CA GLU A 322 -26.71 -7.05 -21.37
C GLU A 322 -25.89 -7.40 -22.60
N HIS A 323 -25.37 -8.64 -22.64
CA HIS A 323 -24.66 -9.23 -23.78
C HIS A 323 -23.55 -8.33 -24.37
N LEU A 324 -22.81 -7.65 -23.49
CA LEU A 324 -21.80 -6.67 -23.87
C LEU A 324 -20.62 -7.32 -24.55
N SER A 325 -20.27 -6.83 -25.73
CA SER A 325 -19.10 -7.29 -26.47
C SER A 325 -18.31 -6.11 -27.05
N LYS A 326 -16.97 -6.22 -27.02
CA LYS A 326 -16.05 -5.21 -27.53
C LYS A 326 -14.77 -5.84 -28.06
N SER A 327 -14.34 -5.38 -29.24
CA SER A 327 -13.07 -5.75 -29.85
C SER A 327 -12.23 -4.50 -30.10
N ALA A 328 -10.90 -4.62 -30.00
CA ALA A 328 -9.96 -3.58 -30.41
C ALA A 328 -8.75 -4.23 -31.09
N ASP A 329 -8.25 -3.61 -32.15
CA ASP A 329 -7.10 -4.08 -32.95
C ASP A 329 -7.18 -5.56 -33.36
N GLY A 330 -8.40 -6.03 -33.73
CA GLY A 330 -8.67 -7.40 -34.12
C GLY A 330 -8.66 -8.43 -32.98
N ARG A 331 -8.57 -7.99 -31.71
CA ARG A 331 -8.65 -8.84 -30.52
C ARG A 331 -9.98 -8.63 -29.81
N LYS A 332 -10.65 -9.71 -29.44
CA LYS A 332 -11.81 -9.63 -28.54
C LYS A 332 -11.33 -9.27 -27.14
N LEU A 333 -11.80 -8.14 -26.61
CA LEU A 333 -11.54 -7.69 -25.24
C LEU A 333 -12.62 -8.19 -24.29
N ILE A 334 -13.88 -8.15 -24.73
CA ILE A 334 -15.05 -8.61 -23.98
C ILE A 334 -15.96 -9.36 -24.95
N ASP A 335 -16.45 -10.52 -24.55
CA ASP A 335 -17.34 -11.36 -25.34
C ASP A 335 -18.51 -11.81 -24.47
N ASP A 336 -19.71 -11.30 -24.77
CA ASP A 336 -20.98 -11.68 -24.15
C ASP A 336 -21.05 -11.51 -22.62
N LEU A 337 -20.59 -10.36 -22.11
CA LEU A 337 -20.69 -10.07 -20.67
C LEU A 337 -22.10 -9.58 -20.33
N SER A 338 -22.73 -10.24 -19.35
CA SER A 338 -23.97 -9.81 -18.72
C SER A 338 -23.80 -9.68 -17.22
N TYR A 339 -24.20 -8.52 -16.64
CA TYR A 339 -24.08 -8.24 -15.23
C TYR A 339 -25.16 -7.24 -14.77
N ILE A 340 -25.75 -7.49 -13.62
CA ILE A 340 -26.74 -6.59 -12.99
C ILE A 340 -26.17 -6.14 -11.65
N ALA A 341 -25.95 -4.82 -11.52
CA ALA A 341 -25.48 -4.24 -10.27
C ALA A 341 -26.63 -4.07 -9.29
N VAL A 342 -26.43 -4.52 -8.05
CA VAL A 342 -27.35 -4.36 -6.92
C VAL A 342 -26.85 -3.30 -5.93
N PRO A 343 -27.72 -2.68 -5.12
CA PRO A 343 -27.29 -1.69 -4.11
C PRO A 343 -26.25 -2.27 -3.16
N GLY A 344 -25.17 -1.53 -2.95
CA GLY A 344 -24.07 -1.95 -2.08
C GLY A 344 -23.02 -2.83 -2.76
N ASP A 345 -23.15 -3.18 -4.04
CA ASP A 345 -22.14 -3.98 -4.74
C ASP A 345 -20.75 -3.33 -4.71
N ARG A 346 -19.75 -4.13 -4.38
CA ARG A 346 -18.32 -3.82 -4.38
C ARG A 346 -17.61 -4.75 -5.36
N VAL A 347 -17.35 -4.26 -6.56
CA VAL A 347 -16.89 -5.09 -7.67
C VAL A 347 -15.45 -4.75 -8.03
N GLY A 348 -14.52 -5.66 -7.79
CA GLY A 348 -13.14 -5.59 -8.26
C GLY A 348 -13.02 -6.12 -9.68
N ILE A 349 -12.29 -5.43 -10.54
CA ILE A 349 -12.03 -5.83 -11.92
C ILE A 349 -10.55 -6.15 -12.06
N VAL A 350 -10.23 -7.41 -12.33
CA VAL A 350 -8.84 -7.91 -12.36
C VAL A 350 -8.53 -8.62 -13.69
N GLY A 351 -7.25 -8.69 -14.02
CA GLY A 351 -6.76 -9.37 -15.22
C GLY A 351 -5.49 -8.73 -15.78
N PRO A 352 -4.87 -9.34 -16.80
CA PRO A 352 -3.64 -8.86 -17.42
C PRO A 352 -3.78 -7.44 -18.00
N ASN A 353 -2.66 -6.75 -18.15
CA ASN A 353 -2.65 -5.45 -18.80
C ASN A 353 -3.07 -5.56 -20.26
N GLY A 354 -3.96 -4.65 -20.71
CA GLY A 354 -4.52 -4.67 -22.05
C GLY A 354 -5.65 -5.68 -22.27
N SER A 355 -6.19 -6.30 -21.21
CA SER A 355 -7.32 -7.24 -21.30
C SER A 355 -8.68 -6.58 -21.53
N GLY A 356 -8.81 -5.25 -21.37
CA GLY A 356 -10.07 -4.52 -21.57
C GLY A 356 -10.72 -3.99 -20.30
N LYS A 357 -10.03 -3.99 -19.15
CA LYS A 357 -10.55 -3.50 -17.86
C LYS A 357 -11.04 -2.05 -17.93
N SER A 358 -10.16 -1.13 -18.33
CA SER A 358 -10.52 0.30 -18.49
C SER A 358 -11.56 0.51 -19.60
N THR A 359 -11.53 -0.34 -20.66
CA THR A 359 -12.53 -0.33 -21.73
C THR A 359 -13.94 -0.61 -21.19
N LEU A 360 -14.06 -1.58 -20.25
CA LEU A 360 -15.33 -1.86 -19.57
C LEU A 360 -15.84 -0.63 -18.81
N LEU A 361 -14.97 0.02 -18.01
CA LEU A 361 -15.37 1.23 -17.27
C LEU A 361 -15.75 2.39 -18.20
N GLN A 362 -15.07 2.54 -19.34
CA GLN A 362 -15.42 3.54 -20.35
C GLN A 362 -16.80 3.26 -20.99
N MET A 363 -17.15 2.00 -21.25
CA MET A 363 -18.49 1.64 -21.75
C MET A 363 -19.56 1.87 -20.68
N ILE A 364 -19.31 1.51 -19.42
CA ILE A 364 -20.23 1.77 -18.31
C ILE A 364 -20.46 3.29 -18.14
N SER A 365 -19.41 4.10 -18.31
CA SER A 365 -19.53 5.56 -18.22
C SER A 365 -20.14 6.23 -19.45
N GLY A 366 -20.45 5.48 -20.51
CA GLY A 366 -20.98 5.99 -21.77
C GLY A 366 -19.96 6.77 -22.63
N LYS A 367 -18.65 6.71 -22.28
CA LYS A 367 -17.57 7.34 -23.07
C LYS A 367 -17.18 6.53 -24.30
N LEU A 368 -17.49 5.24 -24.31
CA LEU A 368 -17.20 4.32 -25.40
C LEU A 368 -18.45 3.49 -25.70
N GLU A 369 -18.83 3.38 -26.97
CA GLU A 369 -19.94 2.53 -27.41
C GLU A 369 -19.47 1.06 -27.52
N PRO A 370 -20.28 0.08 -27.08
CA PRO A 370 -20.02 -1.34 -27.31
C PRO A 370 -20.20 -1.70 -28.81
N ASP A 371 -19.60 -2.81 -29.25
CA ASP A 371 -19.80 -3.34 -30.59
C ASP A 371 -21.10 -4.17 -30.65
N ALA A 372 -21.51 -4.79 -29.57
CA ALA A 372 -22.79 -5.48 -29.40
C ALA A 372 -23.22 -5.44 -27.93
N GLY A 373 -24.53 -5.60 -27.70
CA GLY A 373 -25.14 -5.48 -26.40
C GLY A 373 -25.41 -4.03 -25.99
N GLU A 374 -25.86 -3.83 -24.76
CA GLU A 374 -26.14 -2.49 -24.24
C GLU A 374 -25.80 -2.35 -22.75
N VAL A 375 -25.58 -1.11 -22.33
CA VAL A 375 -25.40 -0.73 -20.92
C VAL A 375 -26.54 0.22 -20.54
N VAL A 376 -27.43 -0.24 -19.67
CA VAL A 376 -28.58 0.53 -19.20
C VAL A 376 -28.26 1.14 -17.86
N VAL A 377 -28.16 2.47 -17.80
CA VAL A 377 -27.93 3.24 -16.57
C VAL A 377 -29.25 3.77 -16.06
N GLY A 378 -29.56 3.53 -14.78
CA GLY A 378 -30.79 3.97 -14.13
C GLY A 378 -30.89 5.51 -14.04
N PRO A 379 -32.10 6.10 -14.11
CA PRO A 379 -32.29 7.55 -14.15
C PRO A 379 -31.88 8.27 -12.84
N THR A 380 -31.72 7.54 -11.74
CA THR A 380 -31.28 8.08 -10.45
C THR A 380 -29.79 7.95 -10.20
N VAL A 381 -29.04 7.39 -11.17
CA VAL A 381 -27.60 7.18 -11.06
C VAL A 381 -26.88 8.50 -11.25
N ASN A 382 -26.07 8.86 -10.24
CA ASN A 382 -25.05 9.89 -10.32
C ASN A 382 -23.68 9.21 -10.34
N LEU A 383 -23.06 9.19 -11.52
CA LEU A 383 -21.85 8.41 -11.77
C LEU A 383 -20.61 9.27 -11.53
N GLY A 384 -19.75 8.84 -10.60
CA GLY A 384 -18.41 9.36 -10.40
C GLY A 384 -17.38 8.48 -11.12
N TYR A 385 -16.59 9.04 -12.02
CA TYR A 385 -15.56 8.28 -12.73
C TYR A 385 -14.17 8.87 -12.51
N PHE A 386 -13.34 8.14 -11.80
CA PHE A 386 -11.93 8.42 -11.60
C PHE A 386 -11.12 7.66 -12.66
N THR A 387 -10.51 8.40 -13.59
CA THR A 387 -9.79 7.83 -14.75
C THR A 387 -8.30 7.71 -14.47
N GLN A 388 -7.65 6.77 -15.16
CA GLN A 388 -6.20 6.62 -15.13
C GLN A 388 -5.47 7.83 -15.74
N GLU A 389 -6.01 8.41 -16.82
CA GLU A 389 -5.45 9.59 -17.46
C GLU A 389 -5.81 10.87 -16.70
N HIS A 390 -4.86 11.80 -16.63
CA HIS A 390 -5.08 13.10 -16.03
C HIS A 390 -6.07 13.92 -16.88
N GLN A 391 -7.21 14.28 -16.29
CA GLN A 391 -7.99 15.37 -16.86
C GLN A 391 -7.21 16.68 -16.70
N GLU A 392 -7.24 17.53 -17.74
CA GLU A 392 -6.64 18.85 -17.69
C GLU A 392 -7.26 19.65 -16.53
N MET A 393 -6.44 19.94 -15.54
CA MET A 393 -6.82 20.82 -14.43
C MET A 393 -6.48 22.27 -14.77
N ASN A 394 -7.33 23.19 -14.38
CA ASN A 394 -6.97 24.60 -14.45
C ASN A 394 -5.90 24.91 -13.38
N GLU A 395 -4.64 24.88 -13.79
CA GLU A 395 -3.49 25.04 -12.90
C GLU A 395 -3.38 26.43 -12.24
N SER A 396 -4.13 27.42 -12.72
CA SER A 396 -4.17 28.77 -12.15
C SER A 396 -5.03 28.88 -10.89
N LEU A 397 -5.97 27.94 -10.68
CA LEU A 397 -6.84 27.90 -9.52
C LEU A 397 -6.07 27.46 -8.26
N ARG A 398 -6.59 27.90 -7.10
CA ARG A 398 -6.16 27.35 -5.81
C ARG A 398 -6.85 26.03 -5.53
N VAL A 399 -6.22 25.18 -4.73
CA VAL A 399 -6.75 23.86 -4.34
C VAL A 399 -8.19 23.96 -3.83
N ILE A 400 -8.47 24.89 -2.90
CA ILE A 400 -9.80 25.09 -2.31
C ILE A 400 -10.84 25.56 -3.35
N GLU A 401 -10.44 26.43 -4.28
CA GLU A 401 -11.30 26.98 -5.32
C GLU A 401 -11.74 25.87 -6.29
N TYR A 402 -10.80 25.01 -6.70
CA TYR A 402 -11.05 23.86 -7.59
C TYR A 402 -12.06 22.87 -7.02
N ILE A 403 -12.04 22.63 -5.71
CA ILE A 403 -13.03 21.76 -5.07
C ILE A 403 -14.37 22.48 -4.91
N LYS A 404 -14.39 23.76 -4.56
CA LYS A 404 -15.62 24.57 -4.43
C LYS A 404 -16.39 24.73 -5.74
N GLU A 405 -15.73 24.63 -6.91
CA GLU A 405 -16.44 24.60 -8.20
C GLU A 405 -17.44 23.44 -8.30
N VAL A 406 -17.19 22.31 -7.63
CA VAL A 406 -18.09 21.13 -7.62
C VAL A 406 -19.12 21.23 -6.50
N ALA A 407 -18.65 21.46 -5.27
CA ALA A 407 -19.51 21.62 -4.11
C ALA A 407 -18.81 22.38 -2.98
N GLU A 408 -19.53 23.29 -2.32
CA GLU A 408 -19.02 23.95 -1.11
C GLU A 408 -19.13 23.05 0.13
N ASN A 409 -20.16 22.20 0.17
CA ASN A 409 -20.45 21.31 1.27
C ASN A 409 -21.05 20.00 0.75
N ILE A 410 -20.78 18.90 1.46
CA ILE A 410 -21.42 17.59 1.24
C ILE A 410 -22.28 17.26 2.46
N LYS A 411 -23.44 16.64 2.24
CA LYS A 411 -24.27 16.09 3.32
C LYS A 411 -23.75 14.70 3.70
N THR A 412 -23.59 14.48 4.98
CA THR A 412 -23.30 13.16 5.55
C THR A 412 -24.57 12.33 5.70
N ALA A 413 -24.44 11.02 5.96
CA ALA A 413 -25.58 10.12 6.16
C ALA A 413 -26.41 10.50 7.39
N ASP A 414 -25.81 11.08 8.41
CA ASP A 414 -26.45 11.61 9.63
C ASP A 414 -27.09 13.00 9.43
N GLY A 415 -26.95 13.58 8.22
CA GLY A 415 -27.50 14.89 7.86
C GLY A 415 -26.61 16.07 8.22
N SER A 416 -25.43 15.89 8.78
CA SER A 416 -24.45 16.94 9.02
C SER A 416 -23.84 17.43 7.70
N LEU A 417 -23.23 18.63 7.71
CA LEU A 417 -22.59 19.22 6.54
C LEU A 417 -21.09 19.23 6.73
N ILE A 418 -20.38 18.62 5.79
CA ILE A 418 -18.91 18.71 5.72
C ILE A 418 -18.53 19.73 4.67
N THR A 419 -17.69 20.68 5.04
CA THR A 419 -17.18 21.71 4.14
C THR A 419 -16.07 21.17 3.23
N ALA A 420 -15.87 21.81 2.08
CA ALA A 420 -14.75 21.53 1.18
C ALA A 420 -13.38 21.60 1.88
N ALA A 421 -13.21 22.54 2.84
CA ALA A 421 -11.97 22.66 3.61
C ALA A 421 -11.73 21.43 4.52
N GLN A 422 -12.75 20.95 5.20
CA GLN A 422 -12.67 19.75 6.05
C GLN A 422 -12.38 18.49 5.23
N MET A 423 -13.00 18.35 4.05
CA MET A 423 -12.69 17.25 3.15
C MET A 423 -11.26 17.30 2.61
N LEU A 424 -10.76 18.49 2.29
CA LEU A 424 -9.36 18.70 1.93
C LEU A 424 -8.40 18.30 3.05
N GLU A 425 -8.72 18.66 4.32
CA GLU A 425 -7.91 18.25 5.48
C GLU A 425 -7.91 16.74 5.66
N ARG A 426 -9.06 16.09 5.50
CA ARG A 426 -9.17 14.64 5.54
C ARG A 426 -8.31 13.97 4.46
N PHE A 427 -8.27 14.54 3.26
CA PHE A 427 -7.39 14.12 2.17
C PHE A 427 -5.97 14.71 2.29
N LEU A 428 -5.53 15.00 3.51
CA LEU A 428 -4.16 15.40 3.85
C LEU A 428 -3.67 16.71 3.19
N PHE A 429 -4.61 17.62 2.82
CA PHE A 429 -4.26 18.97 2.42
C PHE A 429 -4.33 19.89 3.64
N THR A 430 -3.17 20.29 4.13
CA THR A 430 -3.08 21.21 5.27
C THR A 430 -3.77 22.56 4.96
N PRO A 431 -4.26 23.33 5.96
CA PRO A 431 -4.86 24.63 5.74
C PRO A 431 -4.01 25.58 4.89
N ALA A 432 -2.68 25.52 5.02
CA ALA A 432 -1.76 26.32 4.20
C ALA A 432 -1.74 25.84 2.73
N SER A 433 -1.72 24.52 2.49
CA SER A 433 -1.68 23.95 1.13
C SER A 433 -2.98 24.16 0.37
N GLN A 434 -4.13 24.32 1.05
CA GLN A 434 -5.42 24.59 0.42
C GLN A 434 -5.46 25.90 -0.38
N TRP A 435 -4.62 26.87 -0.02
CA TRP A 435 -4.50 28.16 -0.69
C TRP A 435 -3.40 28.23 -1.75
N THR A 436 -2.68 27.11 -1.95
CA THR A 436 -1.62 27.01 -2.95
C THR A 436 -2.22 26.81 -4.34
N PRO A 437 -1.66 27.46 -5.40
CA PRO A 437 -2.05 27.17 -6.78
C PRO A 437 -1.77 25.70 -7.18
N ILE A 438 -2.65 25.11 -7.98
CA ILE A 438 -2.53 23.71 -8.45
C ILE A 438 -1.22 23.48 -9.21
N SER A 439 -0.71 24.48 -9.93
CA SER A 439 0.59 24.40 -10.63
C SER A 439 1.78 24.03 -9.74
N ARG A 440 1.71 24.33 -8.42
CA ARG A 440 2.77 24.02 -7.45
C ARG A 440 2.65 22.64 -6.78
N LEU A 441 1.58 21.92 -7.06
CA LEU A 441 1.36 20.59 -6.51
C LEU A 441 2.21 19.54 -7.24
N SER A 442 2.69 18.56 -6.50
CA SER A 442 3.30 17.35 -7.06
C SER A 442 2.26 16.50 -7.83
N GLY A 443 2.72 15.58 -8.68
CA GLY A 443 1.84 14.68 -9.43
C GLY A 443 0.88 13.90 -8.53
N GLY A 444 1.38 13.31 -7.44
CA GLY A 444 0.54 12.59 -6.48
C GLY A 444 -0.46 13.48 -5.74
N GLU A 445 -0.09 14.75 -5.40
CA GLU A 445 -1.02 15.71 -4.82
C GLU A 445 -2.11 16.13 -5.81
N LYS A 446 -1.78 16.33 -7.09
CA LYS A 446 -2.77 16.57 -8.16
C LYS A 446 -3.72 15.39 -8.32
N ARG A 447 -3.20 14.16 -8.28
CA ARG A 447 -4.00 12.94 -8.37
C ARG A 447 -4.97 12.81 -7.20
N ARG A 448 -4.50 13.06 -5.99
CA ARG A 448 -5.31 13.08 -4.76
C ARG A 448 -6.39 14.16 -4.82
N LEU A 449 -6.07 15.35 -5.32
CA LEU A 449 -7.03 16.43 -5.50
C LEU A 449 -8.12 16.08 -6.52
N TYR A 450 -7.75 15.40 -7.62
CA TYR A 450 -8.70 14.93 -8.62
C TYR A 450 -9.64 13.85 -8.04
N LEU A 451 -9.11 12.90 -7.28
CA LEU A 451 -9.93 11.92 -6.58
C LEU A 451 -10.94 12.61 -5.67
N LEU A 452 -10.49 13.55 -4.85
CA LEU A 452 -11.35 14.31 -3.96
C LEU A 452 -12.46 15.06 -4.73
N ARG A 453 -12.16 15.65 -5.89
CA ARG A 453 -13.16 16.31 -6.74
C ARG A 453 -14.26 15.34 -7.19
N VAL A 454 -13.90 14.11 -7.59
CA VAL A 454 -14.86 13.06 -7.97
C VAL A 454 -15.77 12.70 -6.79
N LEU A 455 -15.20 12.56 -5.60
CA LEU A 455 -15.96 12.22 -4.38
C LEU A 455 -16.86 13.38 -3.92
N MET A 456 -16.42 14.63 -4.09
CA MET A 456 -17.20 15.83 -3.76
C MET A 456 -18.45 16.01 -4.62
N ALA A 457 -18.52 15.38 -5.80
CA ALA A 457 -19.73 15.36 -6.63
C ALA A 457 -20.85 14.49 -6.02
N ALA A 458 -20.65 13.90 -4.85
CA ALA A 458 -21.57 13.00 -4.15
C ALA A 458 -22.19 11.92 -5.07
N PRO A 459 -21.36 11.11 -5.77
CA PRO A 459 -21.84 10.05 -6.64
C PRO A 459 -22.57 8.98 -5.82
N ASN A 460 -23.42 8.18 -6.49
CA ASN A 460 -24.02 6.98 -5.91
C ASN A 460 -23.59 5.69 -6.67
N VAL A 461 -22.91 5.85 -7.80
CA VAL A 461 -22.13 4.81 -8.48
C VAL A 461 -20.72 5.34 -8.73
N LEU A 462 -19.72 4.62 -8.26
CA LEU A 462 -18.32 5.04 -8.34
C LEU A 462 -17.53 4.07 -9.22
N LEU A 463 -16.89 4.61 -10.25
CA LEU A 463 -15.97 3.89 -11.13
C LEU A 463 -14.56 4.38 -10.83
N LEU A 464 -13.70 3.47 -10.39
CA LEU A 464 -12.30 3.76 -10.03
C LEU A 464 -11.37 2.98 -10.97
N ASP A 465 -10.64 3.69 -11.82
CA ASP A 465 -9.67 3.10 -12.75
C ASP A 465 -8.25 3.33 -12.23
N GLU A 466 -7.64 2.29 -11.66
CA GLU A 466 -6.33 2.29 -11.02
C GLU A 466 -6.16 3.44 -10.00
N PRO A 467 -7.04 3.54 -9.00
CA PRO A 467 -6.96 4.62 -8.01
C PRO A 467 -5.72 4.52 -7.12
N THR A 468 -5.14 3.32 -7.01
CA THR A 468 -3.97 3.04 -6.17
C THR A 468 -2.66 3.53 -6.78
N ASN A 469 -2.61 3.74 -8.09
CA ASN A 469 -1.43 4.29 -8.75
C ASN A 469 -1.20 5.74 -8.33
N ASP A 470 0.03 6.08 -7.97
CA ASP A 470 0.49 7.42 -7.59
C ASP A 470 -0.14 8.00 -6.29
N LEU A 471 -0.98 7.23 -5.57
CA LEU A 471 -1.48 7.61 -4.25
C LEU A 471 -0.61 6.98 -3.15
N ASP A 472 -0.30 7.75 -2.11
CA ASP A 472 0.42 7.23 -0.95
C ASP A 472 -0.50 6.38 -0.04
N ILE A 473 0.13 5.54 0.78
CA ILE A 473 -0.55 4.60 1.67
C ILE A 473 -1.54 5.30 2.62
N GLN A 474 -1.23 6.52 3.10
CA GLN A 474 -2.13 7.27 3.98
C GLN A 474 -3.36 7.76 3.22
N THR A 475 -3.20 8.24 1.98
CA THR A 475 -4.32 8.61 1.10
C THR A 475 -5.17 7.39 0.75
N LEU A 476 -4.54 6.23 0.51
CA LEU A 476 -5.26 4.97 0.27
C LEU A 476 -6.10 4.56 1.48
N ALA A 477 -5.57 4.67 2.70
CA ALA A 477 -6.33 4.42 3.91
C ALA A 477 -7.56 5.35 4.03
N VAL A 478 -7.42 6.64 3.71
CA VAL A 478 -8.54 7.59 3.69
C VAL A 478 -9.59 7.20 2.64
N LEU A 479 -9.15 6.72 1.46
CA LEU A 479 -10.08 6.25 0.42
C LEU A 479 -10.78 4.96 0.85
N GLU A 480 -10.08 4.02 1.45
CA GLU A 480 -10.65 2.79 2.00
C GLU A 480 -11.73 3.08 3.04
N ASP A 481 -11.42 3.93 4.03
CA ASP A 481 -12.38 4.37 5.04
C ASP A 481 -13.61 5.08 4.43
N TYR A 482 -13.40 5.88 3.37
CA TYR A 482 -14.51 6.49 2.63
C TYR A 482 -15.37 5.43 1.93
N LEU A 483 -14.75 4.41 1.32
CA LEU A 483 -15.47 3.34 0.62
C LEU A 483 -16.21 2.41 1.58
N ASP A 484 -15.69 2.16 2.79
CA ASP A 484 -16.36 1.37 3.83
C ASP A 484 -17.74 1.97 4.17
N ASP A 485 -17.79 3.30 4.31
CA ASP A 485 -19.02 4.05 4.63
C ASP A 485 -19.88 4.39 3.39
N PHE A 486 -19.40 4.13 2.18
CA PHE A 486 -20.09 4.53 0.96
C PHE A 486 -21.28 3.61 0.65
N PRO A 487 -22.54 4.08 0.67
CA PRO A 487 -23.73 3.21 0.52
C PRO A 487 -24.08 2.91 -0.95
N GLY A 488 -23.31 3.42 -1.91
CA GLY A 488 -23.53 3.23 -3.35
C GLY A 488 -22.87 1.96 -3.91
N VAL A 489 -22.84 1.86 -5.24
CA VAL A 489 -22.17 0.79 -5.96
C VAL A 489 -20.76 1.23 -6.36
N VAL A 490 -19.77 0.35 -6.21
CA VAL A 490 -18.37 0.61 -6.57
C VAL A 490 -17.89 -0.42 -7.58
N PHE A 491 -17.31 0.06 -8.68
CA PHE A 491 -16.49 -0.74 -9.59
C PHE A 491 -15.06 -0.23 -9.53
N VAL A 492 -14.12 -1.10 -9.21
CA VAL A 492 -12.71 -0.72 -9.08
C VAL A 492 -11.81 -1.63 -9.91
N VAL A 493 -11.00 -1.02 -10.76
CA VAL A 493 -9.86 -1.67 -11.40
C VAL A 493 -8.65 -1.36 -10.55
N SER A 494 -7.97 -2.35 -10.01
CA SER A 494 -6.72 -2.17 -9.26
C SER A 494 -5.82 -3.38 -9.37
N HIS A 495 -4.52 -3.14 -9.26
CA HIS A 495 -3.48 -4.14 -9.07
C HIS A 495 -3.03 -4.24 -7.60
N ASP A 496 -3.53 -3.38 -6.72
CA ASP A 496 -3.27 -3.45 -5.27
C ASP A 496 -4.19 -4.50 -4.64
N ARG A 497 -3.60 -5.64 -4.29
CA ARG A 497 -4.30 -6.78 -3.70
C ARG A 497 -4.88 -6.45 -2.31
N TYR A 498 -4.16 -5.68 -1.51
CA TYR A 498 -4.61 -5.27 -0.17
C TYR A 498 -5.83 -4.36 -0.27
N PHE A 499 -5.81 -3.42 -1.20
CA PHE A 499 -6.94 -2.54 -1.47
C PHE A 499 -8.18 -3.33 -1.92
N LEU A 500 -7.99 -4.28 -2.84
CA LEU A 500 -9.09 -5.14 -3.31
C LEU A 500 -9.65 -6.02 -2.17
N ASP A 501 -8.79 -6.68 -1.39
CA ASP A 501 -9.24 -7.52 -0.27
C ASP A 501 -10.10 -6.76 0.75
N ARG A 502 -9.77 -5.49 0.99
CA ARG A 502 -10.52 -4.66 1.94
C ARG A 502 -11.82 -4.09 1.36
N THR A 503 -11.85 -3.81 0.05
CA THR A 503 -12.92 -2.98 -0.53
C THR A 503 -13.90 -3.71 -1.42
N VAL A 504 -13.66 -4.98 -1.82
CA VAL A 504 -14.52 -5.71 -2.76
C VAL A 504 -15.03 -7.03 -2.20
N ASP A 505 -16.24 -7.40 -2.61
CA ASP A 505 -16.96 -8.66 -2.29
C ASP A 505 -17.27 -9.48 -3.53
N LYS A 506 -16.98 -8.94 -4.71
CA LYS A 506 -17.09 -9.65 -6.00
C LYS A 506 -15.93 -9.29 -6.90
N VAL A 507 -15.45 -10.26 -7.67
CA VAL A 507 -14.35 -10.08 -8.62
C VAL A 507 -14.81 -10.42 -10.02
N LEU A 508 -14.65 -9.48 -10.97
CA LEU A 508 -14.75 -9.70 -12.43
C LEU A 508 -13.36 -10.01 -12.97
N SER A 509 -13.10 -11.28 -13.29
CA SER A 509 -11.80 -11.71 -13.81
C SER A 509 -11.80 -11.77 -15.34
N PHE A 510 -10.83 -11.09 -15.97
CA PHE A 510 -10.55 -11.13 -17.39
C PHE A 510 -9.54 -12.25 -17.67
N GLU A 511 -10.01 -13.38 -18.22
CA GLU A 511 -9.18 -14.59 -18.42
C GLU A 511 -8.49 -14.64 -19.80
N GLY A 512 -8.69 -13.63 -20.63
CA GLY A 512 -8.21 -13.58 -22.03
C GLY A 512 -9.22 -14.10 -23.04
N GLY A 513 -9.00 -13.78 -24.32
CA GLY A 513 -9.93 -14.17 -25.41
C GLY A 513 -11.33 -13.53 -25.32
N GLY A 514 -11.51 -12.52 -24.46
CA GLY A 514 -12.79 -11.86 -24.23
C GLY A 514 -13.63 -12.47 -23.09
N ALA A 515 -13.20 -13.59 -22.50
CA ALA A 515 -13.93 -14.22 -21.40
C ALA A 515 -13.80 -13.40 -20.12
N VAL A 516 -14.95 -13.01 -19.54
CA VAL A 516 -15.05 -12.33 -18.26
C VAL A 516 -15.90 -13.18 -17.33
N ARG A 517 -15.37 -13.54 -16.14
CA ARG A 517 -16.09 -14.32 -15.14
C ARG A 517 -16.35 -13.53 -13.87
N VAL A 518 -17.48 -13.80 -13.24
CA VAL A 518 -17.87 -13.23 -11.96
C VAL A 518 -17.53 -14.25 -10.86
N HIS A 519 -16.73 -13.82 -9.90
CA HIS A 519 -16.44 -14.57 -8.67
C HIS A 519 -17.06 -13.81 -7.49
N VAL A 520 -17.71 -14.53 -6.60
CA VAL A 520 -18.23 -13.98 -5.33
C VAL A 520 -17.17 -14.24 -4.27
N GLY A 521 -16.80 -13.22 -3.53
CA GLY A 521 -15.74 -13.23 -2.52
C GLY A 521 -14.72 -12.13 -2.76
N ASP A 522 -13.77 -12.01 -1.83
CA ASP A 522 -12.66 -11.07 -1.90
C ASP A 522 -11.57 -11.50 -2.91
N TYR A 523 -10.53 -10.68 -3.04
CA TYR A 523 -9.43 -10.98 -3.96
C TYR A 523 -8.60 -12.19 -3.51
N SER A 524 -8.42 -12.40 -2.22
CA SER A 524 -7.66 -13.54 -1.67
C SER A 524 -8.35 -14.87 -1.97
N GLU A 525 -9.68 -14.94 -1.83
CA GLU A 525 -10.48 -16.12 -2.20
C GLU A 525 -10.41 -16.40 -3.71
N TYR A 526 -10.48 -15.34 -4.54
CA TYR A 526 -10.27 -15.45 -5.98
C TYR A 526 -8.87 -15.98 -6.32
N ALA A 527 -7.82 -15.46 -5.69
CA ALA A 527 -6.44 -15.88 -5.91
C ALA A 527 -6.23 -17.36 -5.53
N GLU A 528 -6.80 -17.84 -4.42
CA GLU A 528 -6.79 -19.26 -4.05
C GLU A 528 -7.52 -20.14 -5.07
N TRP A 529 -8.67 -19.66 -5.56
CA TRP A 529 -9.43 -20.37 -6.59
C TRP A 529 -8.60 -20.50 -7.87
N MET A 530 -7.91 -19.44 -8.32
CA MET A 530 -7.01 -19.45 -9.47
C MET A 530 -5.89 -20.47 -9.31
N LEU A 531 -5.24 -20.52 -8.14
CA LEU A 531 -4.16 -21.49 -7.84
C LEU A 531 -4.67 -22.94 -7.90
N LYS A 532 -5.87 -23.20 -7.43
CA LYS A 532 -6.50 -24.55 -7.46
C LYS A 532 -6.93 -24.98 -8.86
N ASN A 533 -7.28 -24.03 -9.73
CA ASN A 533 -7.83 -24.31 -11.07
C ASN A 533 -6.86 -23.95 -12.22
N ALA A 534 -5.61 -23.59 -11.94
CA ALA A 534 -4.62 -23.31 -12.96
C ALA A 534 -4.35 -24.55 -13.82
N PRO A 535 -4.41 -24.46 -15.17
CA PRO A 535 -4.11 -25.57 -16.06
C PRO A 535 -2.60 -25.89 -15.95
N GLY A 536 -2.23 -26.84 -15.10
CA GLY A 536 -0.85 -27.26 -14.85
C GLY A 536 -0.56 -27.77 -13.44
N SER A 537 -1.48 -27.66 -12.48
CA SER A 537 -1.30 -28.14 -11.11
C SER A 537 -1.67 -29.64 -10.93
N SER A 538 -1.58 -30.46 -11.99
CA SER A 538 -1.73 -31.91 -11.87
C SER A 538 -0.43 -32.51 -11.39
N GLN A 539 -0.40 -32.85 -10.09
CA GLN A 539 0.33 -33.96 -9.48
C GLN A 539 1.83 -34.12 -9.79
N GLU A 540 2.66 -33.46 -9.00
CA GLU A 540 3.84 -34.17 -8.49
C GLU A 540 3.48 -34.86 -7.16
N SER A 541 2.75 -35.96 -7.26
CA SER A 541 2.65 -36.92 -6.17
C SER A 541 3.95 -37.70 -6.14
N ALA A 542 4.70 -37.54 -5.08
CA ALA A 542 5.87 -38.29 -4.74
C ALA A 542 5.59 -39.81 -4.85
N THR A 543 6.29 -40.46 -5.78
CA THR A 543 6.48 -41.91 -5.79
C THR A 543 7.46 -42.29 -4.68
N GLY A 544 6.92 -42.73 -3.58
CA GLY A 544 7.65 -43.38 -2.47
C GLY A 544 7.10 -44.79 -2.24
N THR A 545 7.81 -45.75 -2.80
CA THR A 545 7.90 -47.20 -2.47
C THR A 545 6.80 -47.82 -1.59
N ALA A 546 6.04 -48.68 -2.25
CA ALA A 546 5.13 -49.66 -1.66
C ALA A 546 5.88 -50.75 -0.90
N ALA A 547 5.53 -50.98 0.36
CA ALA A 547 5.72 -52.25 1.04
C ALA A 547 4.34 -52.86 1.30
N LYS A 548 4.12 -54.04 0.66
CA LYS A 548 2.94 -54.90 0.81
C LYS A 548 2.86 -55.46 2.22
N VAL A 549 1.72 -55.32 2.87
CA VAL A 549 1.20 -56.32 3.82
C VAL A 549 -0.27 -56.57 3.51
N LYS A 550 -0.62 -57.84 3.34
CA LYS A 550 -1.94 -58.38 3.02
C LYS A 550 -2.77 -58.64 4.29
N PRO A 551 -4.05 -58.96 4.18
CA PRO A 551 -5.11 -58.49 5.04
C PRO A 551 -5.55 -59.53 6.09
N ALA A 552 -6.17 -59.07 7.15
CA ALA A 552 -7.03 -59.88 8.01
C ALA A 552 -8.43 -59.28 8.01
N THR A 553 -9.33 -60.10 7.58
CA THR A 553 -10.78 -60.00 7.60
C THR A 553 -11.29 -60.06 9.03
N GLU A 554 -12.17 -59.12 9.43
CA GLU A 554 -13.27 -59.43 10.34
C GLU A 554 -14.45 -58.50 10.10
N GLU A 555 -15.58 -59.13 9.85
CA GLU A 555 -16.90 -58.55 9.69
C GLU A 555 -17.42 -57.98 11.02
N SER A 556 -18.01 -56.78 11.00
CA SER A 556 -19.09 -56.49 11.90
C SER A 556 -20.02 -55.42 11.33
N LYS A 557 -21.29 -55.65 11.50
CA LYS A 557 -22.50 -55.03 10.97
C LYS A 557 -22.66 -53.54 11.29
N PRO A 558 -23.53 -52.81 10.54
CA PRO A 558 -23.69 -51.38 10.65
C PRO A 558 -24.49 -51.01 11.90
N ALA A 559 -23.91 -50.12 12.68
CA ALA A 559 -24.61 -49.41 13.77
C ALA A 559 -25.02 -48.00 13.33
N ALA A 560 -26.22 -47.67 13.74
CA ALA A 560 -27.01 -46.53 13.41
C ALA A 560 -26.32 -45.15 13.54
N SER A 561 -26.78 -44.20 12.72
CA SER A 561 -26.49 -42.80 12.75
C SER A 561 -26.53 -42.22 14.18
N ALA A 562 -25.38 -41.81 14.71
CA ALA A 562 -25.31 -41.03 15.92
C ALA A 562 -25.54 -39.54 15.56
N ALA A 563 -26.63 -38.99 16.07
CA ALA A 563 -26.94 -37.59 16.05
C ALA A 563 -25.79 -36.79 16.68
N LYS A 564 -25.40 -35.67 16.05
CA LYS A 564 -24.46 -34.70 16.60
C LYS A 564 -24.95 -34.26 18.00
N PRO A 565 -24.09 -34.21 19.02
CA PRO A 565 -24.50 -33.72 20.33
C PRO A 565 -24.93 -32.25 20.20
N LYS A 566 -26.15 -31.94 20.63
CA LYS A 566 -26.61 -30.55 20.73
C LYS A 566 -25.73 -29.83 21.76
N LEU A 567 -24.95 -28.85 21.33
CA LEU A 567 -24.24 -27.95 22.22
C LEU A 567 -25.27 -27.30 23.18
N LYS A 568 -25.00 -27.38 24.47
CA LYS A 568 -25.76 -26.71 25.54
C LYS A 568 -24.75 -26.23 26.57
N PHE A 569 -24.99 -25.09 27.16
CA PHE A 569 -24.26 -24.65 28.35
C PHE A 569 -24.24 -25.75 29.43
N SER A 570 -23.07 -25.95 30.06
CA SER A 570 -23.08 -26.67 31.33
C SER A 570 -23.76 -25.81 32.40
N PHE A 571 -24.25 -26.42 33.45
CA PHE A 571 -24.91 -25.70 34.55
C PHE A 571 -24.02 -24.62 35.19
N LYS A 572 -22.71 -24.84 35.16
CA LYS A 572 -21.70 -23.90 35.66
C LYS A 572 -21.54 -22.71 34.73
N GLU A 573 -21.44 -22.96 33.44
CA GLU A 573 -21.29 -21.93 32.39
C GLU A 573 -22.57 -21.06 32.27
N GLN A 574 -23.73 -21.64 32.39
CA GLN A 574 -24.97 -20.88 32.41
C GLN A 574 -25.04 -19.90 33.60
N ARG A 575 -24.65 -20.35 34.78
CA ARG A 575 -24.59 -19.49 35.95
C ARG A 575 -23.55 -18.40 35.88
N GLU A 576 -22.39 -18.72 35.27
CA GLU A 576 -21.33 -17.73 34.99
C GLU A 576 -21.84 -16.69 33.98
N TYR A 577 -22.50 -17.13 32.90
CA TYR A 577 -23.06 -16.25 31.88
C TYR A 577 -24.11 -15.27 32.47
N ASP A 578 -24.96 -15.75 33.34
CA ASP A 578 -26.00 -14.92 33.98
C ASP A 578 -25.42 -13.90 35.00
N GLN A 579 -24.18 -14.10 35.47
CA GLN A 579 -23.57 -13.27 36.51
C GLN A 579 -22.38 -12.43 36.03
N ILE A 580 -21.89 -12.68 34.80
CA ILE A 580 -20.61 -12.10 34.34
C ILE A 580 -20.72 -10.58 34.14
N ASP A 581 -21.83 -10.10 33.61
CA ASP A 581 -22.11 -8.67 33.41
C ASP A 581 -22.13 -7.90 34.74
N GLU A 582 -22.77 -8.48 35.77
CA GLU A 582 -22.74 -7.88 37.10
C GLU A 582 -21.37 -7.88 37.77
N ASN A 583 -20.54 -8.90 37.47
CA ASN A 583 -19.18 -8.98 37.98
C ASN A 583 -18.25 -7.98 37.26
N ILE A 584 -18.41 -7.75 35.96
CA ILE A 584 -17.69 -6.73 35.20
C ILE A 584 -18.05 -5.34 35.74
N GLU A 585 -19.33 -5.04 35.92
CA GLU A 585 -19.79 -3.74 36.46
C GLU A 585 -19.20 -3.46 37.86
N LYS A 586 -19.11 -4.49 38.71
CA LYS A 586 -18.48 -4.38 40.03
C LYS A 586 -16.96 -4.15 39.94
N ALA A 587 -16.29 -4.80 39.00
CA ALA A 587 -14.86 -4.62 38.79
C ALA A 587 -14.54 -3.22 38.26
N GLU A 588 -15.33 -2.71 37.31
CA GLU A 588 -15.22 -1.34 36.80
C GLU A 588 -15.49 -0.29 37.88
N ALA A 589 -16.53 -0.48 38.70
CA ALA A 589 -16.82 0.42 39.83
C ALA A 589 -15.69 0.44 40.86
N LYS A 590 -15.05 -0.72 41.12
CA LYS A 590 -13.88 -0.83 42.00
C LYS A 590 -12.69 -0.06 41.43
N LEU A 591 -12.43 -0.20 40.16
CA LEU A 591 -11.33 0.47 39.46
C LEU A 591 -11.53 1.99 39.44
N ALA A 592 -12.75 2.46 39.14
CA ALA A 592 -13.12 3.87 39.21
C ALA A 592 -12.94 4.46 40.61
N ARG A 593 -13.24 3.68 41.66
CA ARG A 593 -13.02 4.10 43.06
C ARG A 593 -11.55 4.22 43.40
N ILE A 594 -10.71 3.24 43.03
CA ILE A 594 -9.27 3.28 43.24
C ILE A 594 -8.68 4.49 42.50
N ASN A 595 -9.05 4.76 41.26
CA ASN A 595 -8.58 5.91 40.49
C ASN A 595 -8.94 7.23 41.18
N LYS A 596 -10.14 7.36 41.73
CA LYS A 596 -10.57 8.54 42.50
C LYS A 596 -9.77 8.70 43.79
N GLU A 597 -9.51 7.62 44.54
CA GLU A 597 -8.69 7.63 45.74
C GLU A 597 -7.22 8.00 45.44
N MET A 598 -6.70 7.60 44.27
CA MET A 598 -5.38 8.02 43.79
C MET A 598 -5.33 9.53 43.48
N GLU A 599 -6.37 10.10 42.92
CA GLU A 599 -6.47 11.56 42.68
C GLU A 599 -6.53 12.35 43.99
N GLU A 600 -7.16 11.81 45.03
CA GLU A 600 -7.26 12.46 46.34
C GLU A 600 -5.97 12.30 47.19
N SER A 601 -5.16 11.25 46.92
CA SER A 601 -3.98 10.89 47.72
C SER A 601 -2.64 11.35 47.11
N PHE A 602 -2.62 12.31 46.23
CA PHE A 602 -1.43 12.79 45.50
C PHE A 602 -0.27 13.28 46.35
N SER A 603 -0.47 13.52 47.66
CA SER A 603 0.54 14.01 48.60
C SER A 603 1.19 12.90 49.46
N ASP A 604 0.67 11.69 49.44
CA ASP A 604 1.18 10.56 50.25
C ASP A 604 1.76 9.47 49.32
N SER A 605 3.09 9.46 49.21
CA SER A 605 3.80 8.57 48.30
C SER A 605 3.71 7.08 48.68
N ALA A 606 3.52 6.76 49.96
CA ALA A 606 3.38 5.38 50.42
C ALA A 606 1.97 4.85 50.08
N ARG A 607 0.94 5.66 50.30
CA ARG A 607 -0.43 5.32 49.94
C ARG A 607 -0.64 5.22 48.43
N LEU A 608 0.05 6.09 47.66
CA LEU A 608 0.00 6.04 46.20
C LEU A 608 0.57 4.72 45.64
N GLN A 609 1.66 4.21 46.23
CA GLN A 609 2.27 2.93 45.85
C GLN A 609 1.37 1.73 46.14
N GLU A 610 0.65 1.75 47.27
CA GLU A 610 -0.37 0.73 47.58
C GLU A 610 -1.53 0.78 46.58
N LEU A 611 -2.07 1.96 46.28
CA LEU A 611 -3.18 2.16 45.34
C LEU A 611 -2.79 1.77 43.93
N MET A 612 -1.56 2.00 43.46
CA MET A 612 -1.06 1.53 42.17
C MET A 612 -0.99 0.00 42.09
N ALA A 613 -0.64 -0.67 43.20
CA ALA A 613 -0.65 -2.13 43.23
C ALA A 613 -2.09 -2.69 43.22
N GLU A 614 -3.00 -2.04 43.97
CA GLU A 614 -4.43 -2.38 43.97
C GLU A 614 -5.08 -2.12 42.59
N GLN A 615 -4.71 -1.06 41.88
CA GLN A 615 -5.12 -0.76 40.53
C GLN A 615 -4.69 -1.86 39.57
N ALA A 616 -3.41 -2.23 39.56
CA ALA A 616 -2.88 -3.27 38.67
C ALA A 616 -3.49 -4.66 38.93
N GLU A 617 -3.94 -4.93 40.17
CA GLU A 617 -4.68 -6.16 40.49
C GLU A 617 -6.14 -6.09 40.00
N ALA A 618 -6.80 -4.94 40.15
CA ALA A 618 -8.15 -4.72 39.70
C ALA A 618 -8.23 -4.73 38.16
N GLU A 619 -7.26 -4.16 37.45
CA GLU A 619 -7.15 -4.21 35.99
C GLU A 619 -7.00 -5.65 35.48
N ARG A 620 -6.10 -6.44 36.08
CA ARG A 620 -5.95 -7.86 35.70
C ARG A 620 -7.22 -8.67 35.91
N HIS A 621 -7.92 -8.40 37.01
CA HIS A 621 -9.19 -9.10 37.27
C HIS A 621 -10.29 -8.71 36.29
N LEU A 622 -10.32 -7.45 35.86
CA LEU A 622 -11.24 -6.99 34.80
C LEU A 622 -10.93 -7.65 33.47
N ASP A 623 -9.65 -7.74 33.10
CA ASP A 623 -9.21 -8.40 31.85
C ASP A 623 -9.58 -9.90 31.85
N GLU A 624 -9.39 -10.61 32.96
CA GLU A 624 -9.82 -12.03 33.10
C GLU A 624 -11.33 -12.20 32.95
N LEU A 625 -12.14 -11.27 33.49
CA LEU A 625 -13.58 -11.28 33.33
C LEU A 625 -14.02 -10.99 31.91
N MET A 626 -13.34 -10.07 31.21
CA MET A 626 -13.61 -9.72 29.80
C MET A 626 -13.26 -10.87 28.85
N GLU A 627 -12.11 -11.53 29.05
CA GLU A 627 -11.76 -12.74 28.27
C GLU A 627 -12.81 -13.83 28.47
N ARG A 628 -13.25 -14.05 29.73
CA ARG A 628 -14.24 -15.07 30.03
C ARG A 628 -15.62 -14.74 29.45
N TRP A 629 -16.01 -13.48 29.46
CA TRP A 629 -17.23 -12.96 28.84
C TRP A 629 -17.24 -13.22 27.33
N THR A 630 -16.12 -12.98 26.64
CA THR A 630 -15.97 -13.24 25.20
C THR A 630 -16.20 -14.72 24.88
N VAL A 631 -15.54 -15.63 25.62
CA VAL A 631 -15.72 -17.08 25.43
C VAL A 631 -17.16 -17.54 25.67
N LEU A 632 -17.83 -16.99 26.69
CA LEU A 632 -19.22 -17.36 26.99
C LEU A 632 -20.20 -16.83 25.96
N ASN A 633 -19.97 -15.65 25.38
CA ASN A 633 -20.78 -15.11 24.29
C ASN A 633 -20.59 -15.90 22.99
N GLU A 634 -19.37 -16.26 22.63
CA GLU A 634 -19.10 -17.15 21.47
C GLU A 634 -19.83 -18.50 21.62
N LEU A 635 -19.82 -19.05 22.83
CA LEU A 635 -20.53 -20.30 23.12
C LEU A 635 -22.05 -20.12 23.05
N ALA A 636 -22.59 -18.97 23.48
CA ALA A 636 -24.01 -18.61 23.37
C ALA A 636 -24.45 -18.51 21.91
N GLU A 637 -23.68 -17.83 21.07
CA GLU A 637 -23.93 -17.73 19.62
C GLU A 637 -23.89 -19.10 18.92
N GLN A 638 -22.91 -19.96 19.25
CA GLN A 638 -22.84 -21.32 18.71
C GLN A 638 -24.06 -22.17 19.11
N ILE A 639 -24.59 -22.01 20.34
CA ILE A 639 -25.77 -22.68 20.81
C ILE A 639 -27.02 -22.16 20.09
N GLU A 640 -27.13 -20.87 19.83
CA GLU A 640 -28.22 -20.22 19.14
C GLU A 640 -28.27 -20.60 17.67
N ASN A 641 -27.10 -20.58 16.99
CA ASN A 641 -26.92 -21.05 15.61
C ASN A 641 -27.17 -22.56 15.44
N SER A 642 -27.02 -23.36 16.51
CA SER A 642 -27.36 -24.80 16.51
C SER A 642 -28.85 -25.09 16.71
N LYS A 643 -29.65 -24.08 17.08
CA LYS A 643 -31.09 -24.19 17.28
C LYS A 643 -31.94 -23.72 16.09
N SER A 644 -31.33 -22.88 15.22
CA SER A 644 -31.89 -22.46 13.93
C SER A 644 -31.51 -23.47 12.84
#